data_ceab0f1f3e8eff242ec7e1674c69db1c
#
_entry.id   ceab0f1f3e8eff242ec7e1674c69db1c
#
_cell.length_a   1.000
_cell.length_b   1.000
_cell.length_c   1.000
_cell.angle_alpha   90.00
_cell.angle_beta   90.00
_cell.angle_gamma   90.00
#
_symmetry.space_group_name_H-M   'P 1'
#
loop_
_entity.id
_entity.type
_entity.pdbx_description
1 polymer ?
#
loop_
_entity_poly.entity_id
_entity_poly.type
_entity_poly.pdbx_seq_one_letter_code
_entity_poly.pdbx_strand_id
1 'polypeptide(L)'
;MARKLTVHGQATARPIILAAVIRAPFLALLAGLSCLAAGSPAFAAEAPRTDPGRPRIGLVLSGGGARGAAHVGVLKALEEMHVPIDAIAGTSMGAVVGGLYASGMSAAQIERELAGVDWEDAFRDRPARDGLSLRRKREDRDFLVQLPLGIRDGRFQLPSGLIQGQKLGQLLRALTVSVATTADFDHLPTPFRAVATDLETGTAVVMGKGDLATALRASVSAPGFFAPVERDGHLLVDGGISNNVPIDVARAMNVDRLIVVDVGYTLAQRDGLGSVTNVANQMLTILIRRESEKQIATLTVDDVLLSPAIRDASSFNFAKLGRLMSAGSAAAAVARQRLLTLSVTAEQYDRYLAGRAHKVEMPVVRNVGTQADSAQYAAAVETLFGDMAGKLLDAPTLSRHISRHYGQGLLESLDYHLEKVDRAQQNNTADLLFSVKPNSWGPNYLRFGLRLQDDFTGNSTFDAAARLLVTDIGGLGAEWIWDAQLGGNPRLGSQLYLPFSVRRRWFVEPSVLFQIRAVPQFQADEQVGELRVRSLSFGGSLGREIGLSGELRGGVKREFGKSRVRLGNTIEPALSFQSSEVFGRYSFDSLDSAAFPRRGAAATFEWRGLVAGSSFDRVSDSVNIDWRVVRSWGKNTAIAWASAGTLLNAENADERSFFPLGGFLNLSGMSADSLIGPHYGIARLLYFRKVGNGGEGFLNVPMYAGISLEVGNTWALRSDMTLGSARKDMSLFFGLDTFLGPAWLAAGYDTAGHHALYLSLGHSF
;
A
#
# COMPACT_ATOMS: atom_id res chain seq x y z
N MET A 1 4.31 -31.23 -57.84
CA MET A 1 5.20 -32.41 -57.80
C MET A 1 5.24 -32.95 -56.38
N ALA A 2 4.68 -34.12 -56.27
CA ALA A 2 4.51 -34.87 -55.02
C ALA A 2 5.81 -35.49 -54.50
N ARG A 3 5.92 -35.66 -53.19
CA ARG A 3 6.26 -36.95 -52.58
C ARG A 3 6.02 -36.95 -51.07
N LYS A 4 5.08 -37.79 -50.74
CA LYS A 4 4.85 -38.39 -49.42
C LYS A 4 6.06 -39.20 -48.98
N LEU A 5 6.28 -39.30 -47.67
CA LEU A 5 6.79 -40.53 -47.04
C LEU A 5 6.20 -40.64 -45.64
N THR A 6 5.40 -41.64 -45.51
CA THR A 6 4.81 -42.27 -44.30
C THR A 6 5.73 -43.37 -43.80
N VAL A 7 5.83 -43.59 -42.51
CA VAL A 7 6.05 -44.88 -41.82
C VAL A 7 5.74 -44.66 -40.33
N HIS A 8 4.67 -45.20 -39.80
CA HIS A 8 4.44 -46.47 -39.04
C HIS A 8 5.32 -46.56 -37.79
N GLY A 9 4.81 -46.73 -36.62
CA GLY A 9 3.70 -47.44 -35.96
C GLY A 9 4.16 -47.68 -34.55
N GLN A 10 3.48 -47.84 -33.53
CA GLN A 10 2.56 -48.91 -33.16
C GLN A 10 1.92 -48.54 -31.81
N ALA A 11 0.68 -48.88 -31.73
CA ALA A 11 -0.20 -48.85 -30.58
C ALA A 11 -0.01 -50.11 -29.71
N THR A 12 -0.21 -49.98 -28.39
CA THR A 12 -0.78 -51.05 -27.55
C THR A 12 -1.58 -50.38 -26.44
N ALA A 13 -2.87 -50.37 -26.50
CA ALA A 13 -3.86 -51.39 -26.17
C ALA A 13 -4.17 -51.40 -24.65
N ARG A 14 -5.39 -50.93 -24.37
CA ARG A 14 -6.16 -51.15 -23.12
C ARG A 14 -6.56 -52.64 -22.99
N PRO A 15 -6.93 -53.09 -21.79
CA PRO A 15 -8.30 -53.62 -21.75
C PRO A 15 -9.18 -53.05 -20.64
N ILE A 16 -10.41 -52.86 -21.05
CA ILE A 16 -11.66 -52.77 -20.31
C ILE A 16 -11.95 -54.14 -19.70
N ILE A 17 -12.36 -54.19 -18.41
CA ILE A 17 -13.24 -55.27 -17.93
C ILE A 17 -14.42 -54.62 -17.22
N LEU A 18 -15.57 -54.87 -17.81
CA LEU A 18 -16.92 -54.58 -17.38
C LEU A 18 -17.53 -55.88 -16.83
N ALA A 19 -18.45 -55.74 -15.88
CA ALA A 19 -19.50 -56.65 -15.47
C ALA A 19 -19.28 -57.66 -14.30
N ALA A 20 -20.06 -57.41 -13.25
CA ALA A 20 -21.15 -58.23 -12.72
C ALA A 20 -21.61 -57.62 -11.37
N VAL A 21 -22.69 -56.95 -11.25
CA VAL A 21 -24.16 -57.14 -11.29
C VAL A 21 -24.67 -58.34 -10.45
N ILE A 22 -25.35 -57.92 -9.35
CA ILE A 22 -26.55 -58.50 -8.70
C ILE A 22 -26.41 -59.82 -7.90
N ARG A 23 -26.70 -59.68 -6.58
CA ARG A 23 -27.49 -60.52 -5.65
C ARG A 23 -26.87 -60.45 -4.23
N ALA A 24 -27.51 -60.17 -3.14
CA ALA A 24 -28.92 -60.30 -2.80
C ALA A 24 -29.18 -59.49 -1.48
N PRO A 25 -30.41 -59.11 -1.20
CA PRO A 25 -30.84 -58.46 0.01
C PRO A 25 -31.37 -59.43 1.08
N PHE A 26 -31.77 -58.89 2.23
CA PHE A 26 -32.51 -59.60 3.28
C PHE A 26 -31.66 -60.43 4.29
N LEU A 27 -30.95 -59.71 5.16
CA LEU A 27 -30.69 -60.20 6.54
C LEU A 27 -30.05 -59.14 7.46
N ALA A 28 -30.39 -57.90 7.27
CA ALA A 28 -29.90 -56.80 8.15
C ALA A 28 -31.05 -55.92 8.70
N LEU A 29 -32.25 -56.45 8.81
CA LEU A 29 -33.42 -55.68 9.28
C LEU A 29 -33.85 -56.04 10.73
N LEU A 30 -33.05 -56.72 11.52
CA LEU A 30 -33.42 -57.10 12.90
C LEU A 30 -32.35 -56.84 13.97
N ALA A 31 -31.26 -56.12 13.63
CA ALA A 31 -30.25 -55.69 14.60
C ALA A 31 -30.16 -54.18 14.77
N GLY A 32 -31.04 -53.39 14.12
CA GLY A 32 -31.02 -51.92 14.10
C GLY A 32 -31.98 -51.21 15.04
N LEU A 33 -32.70 -51.93 15.95
CA LEU A 33 -33.74 -51.28 16.76
C LEU A 33 -33.40 -51.21 18.25
N SER A 34 -32.13 -51.27 18.65
CA SER A 34 -31.75 -51.22 20.10
C SER A 34 -30.74 -50.13 20.43
N CYS A 35 -30.45 -49.14 19.56
CA CYS A 35 -29.58 -48.01 19.85
C CYS A 35 -30.20 -46.64 19.51
N LEU A 36 -31.51 -46.50 19.64
CA LEU A 36 -32.23 -45.23 19.49
C LEU A 36 -32.71 -44.74 20.89
N ALA A 37 -31.77 -44.68 21.84
CA ALA A 37 -32.00 -43.97 23.08
C ALA A 37 -30.66 -43.43 23.59
N ALA A 38 -30.49 -42.13 23.55
CA ALA A 38 -29.44 -41.29 24.13
C ALA A 38 -28.51 -40.59 23.13
N GLY A 39 -29.10 -39.80 22.25
CA GLY A 39 -28.47 -38.67 21.59
C GLY A 39 -29.28 -37.41 21.86
N SER A 40 -29.38 -37.00 23.13
CA SER A 40 -29.79 -35.62 23.43
C SER A 40 -28.79 -34.69 22.81
N PRO A 41 -29.20 -33.65 22.05
CA PRO A 41 -28.27 -32.62 21.68
C PRO A 41 -27.66 -32.06 22.96
N ALA A 42 -26.34 -32.10 23.07
CA ALA A 42 -25.64 -31.42 24.15
C ALA A 42 -26.03 -29.95 24.06
N PHE A 43 -26.93 -29.53 24.93
CA PHE A 43 -27.18 -28.13 25.19
C PHE A 43 -25.82 -27.52 25.50
N ALA A 44 -25.41 -26.54 24.71
CA ALA A 44 -24.27 -25.73 25.04
C ALA A 44 -24.41 -25.31 26.52
N ALA A 45 -23.39 -25.57 27.29
CA ALA A 45 -23.38 -25.22 28.72
C ALA A 45 -23.68 -23.73 28.81
N GLU A 46 -24.81 -23.39 29.44
CA GLU A 46 -25.22 -22.02 29.69
C GLU A 46 -24.11 -21.35 30.49
N ALA A 47 -23.51 -20.30 29.91
CA ALA A 47 -22.49 -19.51 30.62
C ALA A 47 -23.07 -19.09 31.98
N PRO A 48 -22.36 -19.25 33.10
CA PRO A 48 -22.91 -19.01 34.44
C PRO A 48 -23.45 -17.58 34.50
N ARG A 49 -24.75 -17.46 34.88
CA ARG A 49 -25.38 -16.16 35.10
C ARG A 49 -24.64 -15.46 36.22
N THR A 50 -24.01 -14.35 35.93
CA THR A 50 -23.24 -13.57 36.92
C THR A 50 -24.10 -12.88 37.97
N ASP A 51 -25.41 -12.72 37.70
CA ASP A 51 -26.40 -12.21 38.65
C ASP A 51 -27.80 -12.74 38.25
N PRO A 52 -28.40 -13.71 38.99
CA PRO A 52 -29.65 -14.37 38.60
C PRO A 52 -30.90 -13.48 38.66
N GLY A 53 -30.79 -12.21 39.03
CA GLY A 53 -31.90 -11.30 39.24
C GLY A 53 -32.12 -10.20 38.17
N ARG A 54 -31.23 -10.03 37.15
CA ARG A 54 -31.38 -9.00 36.15
C ARG A 54 -31.50 -9.55 34.71
N PRO A 55 -32.13 -8.81 33.79
CA PRO A 55 -32.15 -9.20 32.38
C PRO A 55 -30.74 -9.13 31.78
N ARG A 56 -30.41 -10.08 30.91
CA ARG A 56 -29.19 -10.05 30.11
C ARG A 56 -29.37 -9.07 28.94
N ILE A 57 -28.44 -8.16 28.79
CA ILE A 57 -28.51 -7.06 27.81
C ILE A 57 -27.58 -7.36 26.64
N GLY A 58 -28.15 -7.44 25.43
CA GLY A 58 -27.44 -7.51 24.17
C GLY A 58 -27.26 -6.12 23.57
N LEU A 59 -26.07 -5.83 23.09
CA LEU A 59 -25.76 -4.61 22.34
C LEU A 59 -25.60 -4.93 20.86
N VAL A 60 -26.38 -4.26 20.00
CA VAL A 60 -26.31 -4.40 18.55
C VAL A 60 -25.74 -3.11 17.96
N LEU A 61 -24.66 -3.22 17.19
CA LEU A 61 -23.96 -2.10 16.59
C LEU A 61 -23.97 -2.25 15.06
N SER A 62 -24.66 -1.34 14.37
CA SER A 62 -24.80 -1.36 12.93
C SER A 62 -23.50 -0.98 12.20
N GLY A 63 -23.40 -1.36 10.93
CA GLY A 63 -22.39 -0.85 10.02
C GLY A 63 -22.64 0.62 9.64
N GLY A 64 -21.60 1.32 9.19
CA GLY A 64 -21.74 2.72 8.78
C GLY A 64 -20.44 3.44 8.41
N GLY A 65 -19.30 2.75 8.33
CA GLY A 65 -18.00 3.37 8.11
C GLY A 65 -17.67 4.39 9.20
N ALA A 66 -17.17 5.57 8.86
CA ALA A 66 -16.83 6.62 9.82
C ALA A 66 -17.99 6.99 10.78
N ARG A 67 -19.25 6.86 10.32
CA ARG A 67 -20.43 7.10 11.16
C ARG A 67 -20.50 6.19 12.38
N GLY A 68 -19.92 5.00 12.28
CA GLY A 68 -19.82 4.06 13.40
C GLY A 68 -19.04 4.60 14.61
N ALA A 69 -18.31 5.70 14.49
CA ALA A 69 -17.75 6.40 15.65
C ALA A 69 -18.82 6.83 16.66
N ALA A 70 -20.08 7.03 16.23
CA ALA A 70 -21.17 7.32 17.14
C ALA A 70 -21.43 6.22 18.17
N HIS A 71 -21.10 4.96 17.85
CA HIS A 71 -21.20 3.85 18.81
C HIS A 71 -20.36 4.09 20.06
N VAL A 72 -19.17 4.73 19.90
CA VAL A 72 -18.31 5.06 21.06
C VAL A 72 -19.00 6.06 21.99
N GLY A 73 -19.69 7.05 21.45
CA GLY A 73 -20.46 8.00 22.24
C GLY A 73 -21.63 7.35 22.99
N VAL A 74 -22.29 6.36 22.36
CA VAL A 74 -23.31 5.55 23.04
C VAL A 74 -22.70 4.72 24.16
N LEU A 75 -21.59 4.04 23.92
CA LEU A 75 -20.89 3.24 24.93
C LEU A 75 -20.49 4.09 26.16
N LYS A 76 -19.96 5.31 25.94
CA LYS A 76 -19.65 6.23 27.03
C LYS A 76 -20.89 6.54 27.89
N ALA A 77 -22.02 6.84 27.26
CA ALA A 77 -23.27 7.10 27.97
C ALA A 77 -23.80 5.86 28.72
N LEU A 78 -23.64 4.65 28.17
CA LEU A 78 -24.01 3.40 28.84
C LEU A 78 -23.12 3.13 30.07
N GLU A 79 -21.81 3.38 29.96
CA GLU A 79 -20.87 3.31 31.08
C GLU A 79 -21.24 4.31 32.19
N GLU A 80 -21.50 5.58 31.84
CA GLU A 80 -21.93 6.62 32.78
C GLU A 80 -23.26 6.30 33.48
N MET A 81 -24.17 5.58 32.81
CA MET A 81 -25.45 5.16 33.36
C MET A 81 -25.40 3.81 34.06
N HIS A 82 -24.23 3.20 34.19
CA HIS A 82 -24.04 1.85 34.79
C HIS A 82 -24.90 0.76 34.12
N VAL A 83 -25.03 0.78 32.81
CA VAL A 83 -25.74 -0.24 32.02
C VAL A 83 -24.75 -1.35 31.63
N PRO A 84 -24.86 -2.57 32.18
CA PRO A 84 -23.99 -3.68 31.85
C PRO A 84 -24.35 -4.29 30.50
N ILE A 85 -23.36 -4.73 29.73
CA ILE A 85 -23.52 -5.36 28.41
C ILE A 85 -23.06 -6.82 28.51
N ASP A 86 -23.97 -7.76 28.27
CA ASP A 86 -23.72 -9.20 28.44
C ASP A 86 -23.34 -9.90 27.12
N ALA A 87 -23.68 -9.33 25.98
CA ALA A 87 -23.30 -9.82 24.65
C ALA A 87 -23.30 -8.70 23.62
N ILE A 88 -22.48 -8.83 22.58
CA ILE A 88 -22.37 -7.81 21.52
C ILE A 88 -22.44 -8.50 20.16
N ALA A 89 -23.28 -7.98 19.26
CA ALA A 89 -23.27 -8.30 17.84
C ALA A 89 -23.01 -7.02 17.02
N GLY A 90 -22.09 -7.08 16.06
CA GLY A 90 -21.73 -5.92 15.27
C GLY A 90 -21.44 -6.24 13.82
N THR A 91 -21.68 -5.24 12.96
CA THR A 91 -21.39 -5.30 11.53
C THR A 91 -20.47 -4.12 11.15
N SER A 92 -19.46 -4.37 10.30
CA SER A 92 -18.55 -3.34 9.78
C SER A 92 -17.90 -2.52 10.92
N MET A 93 -18.00 -1.19 10.91
CA MET A 93 -17.46 -0.36 12.00
C MET A 93 -18.12 -0.68 13.35
N GLY A 94 -19.39 -1.13 13.36
CA GLY A 94 -20.02 -1.62 14.57
C GLY A 94 -19.35 -2.89 15.11
N ALA A 95 -18.86 -3.77 14.22
CA ALA A 95 -18.04 -4.93 14.63
C ALA A 95 -16.68 -4.47 15.20
N VAL A 96 -16.05 -3.45 14.60
CA VAL A 96 -14.77 -2.91 15.13
C VAL A 96 -14.97 -2.34 16.52
N VAL A 97 -15.90 -1.41 16.72
CA VAL A 97 -16.15 -0.78 18.02
C VAL A 97 -16.62 -1.84 19.04
N GLY A 98 -17.53 -2.75 18.63
CA GLY A 98 -18.04 -3.83 19.45
C GLY A 98 -16.96 -4.84 19.84
N GLY A 99 -16.09 -5.22 18.91
CA GLY A 99 -14.97 -6.15 19.15
C GLY A 99 -13.92 -5.56 20.07
N LEU A 100 -13.59 -4.26 19.93
CA LEU A 100 -12.69 -3.56 20.85
C LEU A 100 -13.30 -3.48 22.27
N TYR A 101 -14.60 -3.18 22.36
CA TYR A 101 -15.28 -3.18 23.65
C TYR A 101 -15.35 -4.58 24.23
N ALA A 102 -15.63 -5.60 23.43
CA ALA A 102 -15.67 -7.00 23.83
C ALA A 102 -14.30 -7.51 24.29
N SER A 103 -13.19 -6.99 23.77
CA SER A 103 -11.82 -7.31 24.19
C SER A 103 -11.43 -6.70 25.56
N GLY A 104 -12.33 -5.95 26.22
CA GLY A 104 -12.14 -5.37 27.55
C GLY A 104 -11.77 -3.89 27.56
N MET A 105 -11.66 -3.23 26.40
CA MET A 105 -11.45 -1.78 26.35
C MET A 105 -12.67 -1.03 26.89
N SER A 106 -12.43 0.07 27.62
CA SER A 106 -13.48 1.04 27.96
C SER A 106 -13.80 1.93 26.76
N ALA A 107 -14.97 2.56 26.74
CA ALA A 107 -15.36 3.50 25.71
C ALA A 107 -14.35 4.65 25.55
N ALA A 108 -13.79 5.15 26.67
CA ALA A 108 -12.75 6.18 26.67
C ALA A 108 -11.41 5.70 26.05
N GLN A 109 -11.04 4.42 26.22
CA GLN A 109 -9.88 3.85 25.56
C GLN A 109 -10.12 3.75 24.05
N ILE A 110 -11.27 3.23 23.63
CA ILE A 110 -11.63 3.12 22.21
C ILE A 110 -11.64 4.50 21.54
N GLU A 111 -12.18 5.54 22.21
CA GLU A 111 -12.15 6.91 21.71
C GLU A 111 -10.71 7.37 21.44
N ARG A 112 -9.79 7.18 22.40
CA ARG A 112 -8.38 7.58 22.23
C ARG A 112 -7.69 6.82 21.10
N GLU A 113 -7.88 5.51 21.03
CA GLU A 113 -7.28 4.69 20.00
C GLU A 113 -7.77 5.11 18.60
N LEU A 114 -9.09 5.23 18.40
CA LEU A 114 -9.65 5.58 17.09
C LEU A 114 -9.34 7.03 16.68
N ALA A 115 -9.24 7.96 17.64
CA ALA A 115 -8.83 9.35 17.38
C ALA A 115 -7.34 9.46 17.04
N GLY A 116 -6.50 8.55 17.54
CA GLY A 116 -5.07 8.50 17.25
C GLY A 116 -4.70 7.86 15.91
N VAL A 117 -5.64 7.17 15.25
CA VAL A 117 -5.40 6.49 13.97
C VAL A 117 -5.26 7.49 12.83
N ASP A 118 -4.20 7.36 12.05
CA ASP A 118 -4.11 7.94 10.71
C ASP A 118 -4.92 7.09 9.73
N TRP A 119 -6.21 7.42 9.58
CA TRP A 119 -7.13 6.68 8.72
C TRP A 119 -6.78 6.79 7.24
N GLU A 120 -6.16 7.88 6.82
CA GLU A 120 -5.69 8.02 5.44
C GLU A 120 -4.57 7.02 5.15
N ASP A 121 -3.64 6.84 6.09
CA ASP A 121 -2.60 5.83 5.97
C ASP A 121 -3.12 4.40 6.15
N ALA A 122 -4.07 4.17 7.07
CA ALA A 122 -4.68 2.85 7.30
C ALA A 122 -5.42 2.29 6.06
N PHE A 123 -5.93 3.18 5.19
CA PHE A 123 -6.58 2.83 3.92
C PHE A 123 -5.62 2.87 2.72
N ARG A 124 -4.33 2.96 2.94
CA ARG A 124 -3.30 2.82 1.89
C ARG A 124 -2.60 1.49 2.04
N ASP A 125 -2.65 0.65 1.03
CA ASP A 125 -1.91 -0.63 1.05
C ASP A 125 -0.40 -0.43 0.97
N ARG A 126 0.05 0.59 0.26
CA ARG A 126 1.47 0.84 0.12
C ARG A 126 2.06 1.38 1.41
N PRO A 127 3.16 0.82 1.89
CA PRO A 127 3.95 1.47 2.92
C PRO A 127 4.30 2.90 2.51
N ALA A 128 4.47 3.78 3.48
CA ALA A 128 5.03 5.09 3.21
C ALA A 128 6.37 4.93 2.47
N ARG A 129 6.68 5.82 1.53
CA ARG A 129 7.83 5.70 0.65
C ARG A 129 9.16 5.54 1.42
N ASP A 130 9.30 6.16 2.60
CA ASP A 130 10.46 5.99 3.49
C ASP A 130 10.61 4.55 3.99
N GLY A 131 9.52 3.76 4.05
CA GLY A 131 9.51 2.32 4.37
C GLY A 131 9.84 1.39 3.19
N LEU A 132 9.97 1.91 1.95
CA LEU A 132 10.34 1.12 0.77
C LEU A 132 11.86 0.93 0.65
N SER A 133 12.31 -0.17 0.04
CA SER A 133 13.72 -0.31 -0.38
C SER A 133 14.08 0.72 -1.46
N LEU A 134 15.36 1.12 -1.51
CA LEU A 134 15.83 2.10 -2.49
C LEU A 134 15.50 1.70 -3.94
N ARG A 135 15.52 0.40 -4.23
CA ARG A 135 15.17 -0.16 -5.52
C ARG A 135 13.70 0.15 -5.89
N ARG A 136 12.76 -0.06 -4.95
CA ARG A 136 11.35 0.28 -5.16
C ARG A 136 11.12 1.79 -5.24
N LYS A 137 11.90 2.59 -4.51
CA LYS A 137 11.86 4.07 -4.60
C LYS A 137 12.29 4.58 -5.98
N ARG A 138 13.24 3.89 -6.65
CA ARG A 138 13.60 4.21 -8.05
C ARG A 138 12.44 3.92 -9.01
N GLU A 139 11.74 2.80 -8.82
CA GLU A 139 10.58 2.47 -9.65
C GLU A 139 9.47 3.50 -9.54
N ASP A 140 9.21 4.03 -8.34
CA ASP A 140 8.22 5.08 -8.11
C ASP A 140 8.58 6.40 -8.81
N ARG A 141 9.86 6.64 -9.08
CA ARG A 141 10.32 7.80 -9.83
C ARG A 141 10.21 7.61 -11.34
N ASP A 142 10.52 6.40 -11.83
CA ASP A 142 10.60 6.09 -13.26
C ASP A 142 9.23 5.75 -13.86
N PHE A 143 8.31 5.18 -13.08
CA PHE A 143 6.99 4.71 -13.51
C PHE A 143 5.90 5.26 -12.58
N LEU A 144 5.45 6.45 -12.88
CA LEU A 144 4.55 7.23 -12.02
C LEU A 144 3.08 6.78 -12.11
N VAL A 145 2.67 6.12 -13.20
CA VAL A 145 1.33 5.56 -13.34
C VAL A 145 1.22 4.29 -12.47
N GLN A 146 0.51 4.39 -11.37
CA GLN A 146 0.44 3.35 -10.34
C GLN A 146 -0.77 2.43 -10.53
N LEU A 147 -1.00 1.92 -11.74
CA LEU A 147 -2.04 0.91 -11.97
C LEU A 147 -1.50 -0.49 -11.62
N PRO A 148 -2.10 -1.21 -10.67
CA PRO A 148 -1.69 -2.57 -10.31
C PRO A 148 -2.19 -3.57 -11.37
N LEU A 149 -1.52 -3.62 -12.52
CA LEU A 149 -1.83 -4.51 -13.62
C LEU A 149 -0.85 -5.68 -13.63
N GLY A 150 -1.37 -6.89 -13.62
CA GLY A 150 -0.58 -8.11 -13.72
C GLY A 150 -0.87 -8.94 -14.97
N ILE A 151 -0.02 -9.96 -15.17
CA ILE A 151 -0.20 -10.99 -16.18
C ILE A 151 -0.06 -12.34 -15.52
N ARG A 152 -1.13 -13.13 -15.55
CA ARG A 152 -1.18 -14.52 -15.10
C ARG A 152 -1.73 -15.39 -16.20
N ASP A 153 -1.05 -16.48 -16.51
CA ASP A 153 -1.46 -17.43 -17.57
C ASP A 153 -1.76 -16.76 -18.92
N GLY A 154 -0.96 -15.73 -19.26
CA GLY A 154 -1.11 -14.96 -20.49
C GLY A 154 -2.29 -13.99 -20.53
N ARG A 155 -3.00 -13.79 -19.41
CA ARG A 155 -4.15 -12.88 -19.31
C ARG A 155 -3.84 -11.70 -18.40
N PHE A 156 -4.34 -10.51 -18.75
CA PHE A 156 -4.29 -9.36 -17.88
C PHE A 156 -5.22 -9.54 -16.68
N GLN A 157 -4.71 -9.23 -15.50
CA GLN A 157 -5.45 -9.32 -14.26
C GLN A 157 -5.28 -8.07 -13.42
N LEU A 158 -6.36 -7.68 -12.75
CA LEU A 158 -6.40 -6.62 -11.75
C LEU A 158 -6.61 -7.25 -10.38
N PRO A 159 -6.21 -6.59 -9.30
CA PRO A 159 -6.54 -7.04 -7.96
C PRO A 159 -8.06 -7.08 -7.72
N SER A 160 -8.50 -7.92 -6.80
CA SER A 160 -9.91 -8.12 -6.44
C SER A 160 -10.53 -6.94 -5.68
N GLY A 161 -9.73 -5.97 -5.24
CA GLY A 161 -10.16 -4.72 -4.59
C GLY A 161 -9.19 -3.60 -4.89
N LEU A 162 -9.65 -2.35 -4.77
CA LEU A 162 -8.80 -1.18 -4.91
C LEU A 162 -7.73 -1.13 -3.80
N ILE A 163 -8.08 -1.64 -2.62
CA ILE A 163 -7.25 -1.70 -1.42
C ILE A 163 -7.25 -3.15 -0.91
N GLN A 164 -6.06 -3.75 -0.73
CA GLN A 164 -5.94 -5.11 -0.19
C GLN A 164 -6.21 -5.12 1.33
N GLY A 165 -5.99 -3.98 1.99
CA GLY A 165 -6.30 -3.75 3.41
C GLY A 165 -5.26 -4.30 4.36
N GLN A 166 -4.02 -4.46 3.93
CA GLN A 166 -2.91 -4.93 4.74
C GLN A 166 -2.69 -4.06 6.00
N LYS A 167 -2.65 -2.74 5.83
CA LYS A 167 -2.44 -1.82 6.96
C LYS A 167 -3.64 -1.79 7.92
N LEU A 168 -4.86 -1.84 7.37
CA LEU A 168 -6.06 -1.95 8.20
C LEU A 168 -6.06 -3.26 9.00
N GLY A 169 -5.66 -4.38 8.39
CA GLY A 169 -5.49 -5.65 9.08
C GLY A 169 -4.46 -5.57 10.20
N GLN A 170 -3.29 -4.98 9.95
CA GLN A 170 -2.27 -4.75 10.97
C GLN A 170 -2.75 -3.85 12.11
N LEU A 171 -3.50 -2.79 11.80
CA LEU A 171 -4.10 -1.90 12.81
C LEU A 171 -5.08 -2.66 13.71
N LEU A 172 -6.02 -3.40 13.10
CA LEU A 172 -7.00 -4.20 13.86
C LEU A 172 -6.31 -5.23 14.74
N ARG A 173 -5.25 -5.87 14.25
CA ARG A 173 -4.44 -6.82 15.00
C ARG A 173 -3.70 -6.17 16.17
N ALA A 174 -3.14 -4.98 15.98
CA ALA A 174 -2.52 -4.22 17.05
C ALA A 174 -3.53 -3.82 18.14
N LEU A 175 -4.73 -3.40 17.75
CA LEU A 175 -5.81 -3.01 18.66
C LEU A 175 -6.40 -4.20 19.44
N THR A 176 -6.36 -5.42 18.89
CA THR A 176 -6.93 -6.64 19.51
C THR A 176 -5.86 -7.57 20.07
N VAL A 177 -4.59 -7.14 20.11
CA VAL A 177 -3.46 -7.99 20.53
C VAL A 177 -3.63 -8.57 21.94
N SER A 178 -4.32 -7.87 22.85
CA SER A 178 -4.61 -8.31 24.22
C SER A 178 -5.40 -9.63 24.28
N VAL A 179 -6.19 -9.93 23.28
CA VAL A 179 -7.03 -11.12 23.18
C VAL A 179 -6.66 -12.01 21.98
N ALA A 180 -5.50 -11.77 21.36
CA ALA A 180 -5.08 -12.47 20.14
C ALA A 180 -4.95 -14.00 20.29
N THR A 181 -4.80 -14.50 21.52
CA THR A 181 -4.79 -15.94 21.84
C THR A 181 -6.16 -16.52 22.21
N THR A 182 -7.23 -15.71 22.20
CA THR A 182 -8.59 -16.14 22.52
C THR A 182 -9.31 -16.56 21.25
N ALA A 183 -9.35 -17.85 20.98
CA ALA A 183 -9.92 -18.38 19.74
C ALA A 183 -11.46 -18.47 19.75
N ASP A 184 -12.11 -18.49 20.89
CA ASP A 184 -13.58 -18.54 21.03
C ASP A 184 -14.06 -17.19 21.59
N PHE A 185 -14.89 -16.48 20.84
CA PHE A 185 -15.35 -15.14 21.20
C PHE A 185 -16.39 -15.14 22.34
N ASP A 186 -16.87 -16.32 22.75
CA ASP A 186 -17.66 -16.47 23.99
C ASP A 186 -16.79 -16.33 25.24
N HIS A 187 -15.48 -16.53 25.11
CA HIS A 187 -14.49 -16.36 26.19
C HIS A 187 -13.81 -14.98 26.21
N LEU A 188 -14.23 -14.06 25.34
CA LEU A 188 -13.83 -12.65 25.47
C LEU A 188 -14.43 -12.05 26.76
N PRO A 189 -13.87 -10.96 27.30
CA PRO A 189 -14.45 -10.23 28.44
C PRO A 189 -15.94 -9.89 28.31
N THR A 190 -16.43 -9.73 27.07
CA THR A 190 -17.84 -9.76 26.73
C THR A 190 -18.04 -10.64 25.49
N PRO A 191 -18.94 -11.64 25.49
CA PRO A 191 -19.25 -12.47 24.33
C PRO A 191 -19.56 -11.64 23.08
N PHE A 192 -19.01 -12.04 21.94
CA PHE A 192 -19.03 -11.22 20.73
C PHE A 192 -19.33 -12.02 19.45
N ARG A 193 -20.07 -11.39 18.53
CA ARG A 193 -20.24 -11.86 17.15
C ARG A 193 -19.99 -10.73 16.16
N ALA A 194 -19.13 -10.99 15.17
CA ALA A 194 -18.98 -10.13 13.99
C ALA A 194 -19.74 -10.73 12.82
N VAL A 195 -20.34 -9.88 11.98
CA VAL A 195 -21.08 -10.33 10.80
C VAL A 195 -20.35 -9.90 9.53
N ALA A 196 -20.19 -10.84 8.61
CA ALA A 196 -19.72 -10.61 7.24
C ALA A 196 -20.75 -11.17 6.24
N THR A 197 -20.55 -10.90 4.96
CA THR A 197 -21.34 -11.47 3.85
C THR A 197 -20.47 -12.39 3.04
N ASP A 198 -20.92 -13.62 2.79
CA ASP A 198 -20.30 -14.50 1.81
C ASP A 198 -20.62 -13.97 0.40
N LEU A 199 -19.59 -13.63 -0.36
CA LEU A 199 -19.74 -13.02 -1.68
C LEU A 199 -20.28 -14.01 -2.73
N GLU A 200 -20.10 -15.32 -2.52
CA GLU A 200 -20.57 -16.35 -3.46
C GLU A 200 -22.07 -16.62 -3.29
N THR A 201 -22.58 -16.61 -2.06
CA THR A 201 -23.96 -16.95 -1.73
C THR A 201 -24.83 -15.75 -1.41
N GLY A 202 -24.24 -14.61 -1.06
CA GLY A 202 -24.93 -13.41 -0.59
C GLY A 202 -25.48 -13.53 0.84
N THR A 203 -25.18 -14.62 1.57
CA THR A 203 -25.71 -14.89 2.90
C THR A 203 -24.82 -14.30 4.00
N ALA A 204 -25.43 -13.99 5.16
CA ALA A 204 -24.69 -13.55 6.33
C ALA A 204 -23.88 -14.69 6.94
N VAL A 205 -22.61 -14.42 7.24
CA VAL A 205 -21.70 -15.30 7.98
C VAL A 205 -21.43 -14.70 9.34
N VAL A 206 -21.86 -15.40 10.39
CA VAL A 206 -21.68 -14.98 11.78
C VAL A 206 -20.39 -15.58 12.34
N MET A 207 -19.43 -14.71 12.65
CA MET A 207 -18.11 -15.09 13.14
C MET A 207 -18.05 -14.95 14.66
N GLY A 208 -17.91 -16.07 15.35
CA GLY A 208 -17.79 -16.17 16.82
C GLY A 208 -16.54 -16.91 17.30
N LYS A 209 -15.65 -17.30 16.37
CA LYS A 209 -14.42 -18.06 16.67
C LYS A 209 -13.27 -17.66 15.77
N GLY A 210 -12.05 -18.11 16.11
CA GLY A 210 -10.83 -17.89 15.36
C GLY A 210 -10.14 -16.58 15.73
N ASP A 211 -9.40 -15.99 14.82
CA ASP A 211 -8.69 -14.71 15.04
C ASP A 211 -9.65 -13.52 14.96
N LEU A 212 -9.72 -12.75 16.04
CA LEU A 212 -10.63 -11.60 16.14
C LEU A 212 -10.28 -10.51 15.10
N ALA A 213 -8.99 -10.19 14.92
CA ALA A 213 -8.58 -9.17 13.96
C ALA A 213 -9.02 -9.52 12.53
N THR A 214 -8.89 -10.80 12.13
CA THR A 214 -9.35 -11.30 10.84
C THR A 214 -10.87 -11.22 10.70
N ALA A 215 -11.62 -11.55 11.78
CA ALA A 215 -13.08 -11.42 11.77
C ALA A 215 -13.53 -9.97 11.60
N LEU A 216 -12.89 -9.02 12.31
CA LEU A 216 -13.15 -7.59 12.15
C LEU A 216 -12.79 -7.10 10.73
N ARG A 217 -11.62 -7.56 10.20
CA ARG A 217 -11.18 -7.22 8.85
C ARG A 217 -12.17 -7.71 7.78
N ALA A 218 -12.69 -8.92 7.92
CA ALA A 218 -13.72 -9.46 7.03
C ALA A 218 -15.00 -8.62 7.08
N SER A 219 -15.46 -8.29 8.29
CA SER A 219 -16.68 -7.51 8.51
C SER A 219 -16.62 -6.09 7.94
N VAL A 220 -15.43 -5.48 7.78
CA VAL A 220 -15.24 -4.12 7.21
C VAL A 220 -14.81 -4.13 5.73
N SER A 221 -14.82 -5.29 5.06
CA SER A 221 -14.39 -5.42 3.67
C SER A 221 -15.42 -4.90 2.69
N ALA A 222 -15.64 -3.58 2.65
CA ALA A 222 -16.60 -2.93 1.76
C ALA A 222 -16.31 -3.28 0.28
N PRO A 223 -17.27 -3.91 -0.45
CA PRO A 223 -17.07 -4.36 -1.82
C PRO A 223 -16.70 -3.22 -2.77
N GLY A 224 -15.79 -3.52 -3.70
CA GLY A 224 -15.23 -2.54 -4.63
C GLY A 224 -14.15 -1.63 -4.02
N PHE A 225 -14.12 -1.49 -2.70
CA PHE A 225 -13.09 -0.74 -1.97
C PHE A 225 -12.00 -1.67 -1.46
N PHE A 226 -12.36 -2.60 -0.58
CA PHE A 226 -11.42 -3.58 -0.03
C PHE A 226 -11.51 -4.92 -0.75
N ALA A 227 -10.38 -5.59 -0.86
CA ALA A 227 -10.35 -6.98 -1.29
C ALA A 227 -11.14 -7.86 -0.29
N PRO A 228 -11.88 -8.86 -0.80
CA PRO A 228 -12.52 -9.86 0.04
C PRO A 228 -11.53 -10.61 0.92
N VAL A 229 -11.99 -11.09 2.07
CA VAL A 229 -11.20 -11.93 2.98
C VAL A 229 -11.62 -13.37 2.82
N GLU A 230 -10.68 -14.24 2.46
CA GLU A 230 -10.89 -15.68 2.42
C GLU A 230 -10.75 -16.26 3.84
N ARG A 231 -11.79 -16.95 4.31
CA ARG A 231 -11.81 -17.57 5.65
C ARG A 231 -12.76 -18.74 5.69
N ASP A 232 -12.27 -19.85 6.23
CA ASP A 232 -13.06 -21.07 6.45
C ASP A 232 -13.81 -21.56 5.18
N GLY A 233 -13.21 -21.35 4.00
CA GLY A 233 -13.77 -21.71 2.69
C GLY A 233 -14.80 -20.70 2.15
N HIS A 234 -15.03 -19.56 2.81
CA HIS A 234 -15.90 -18.48 2.37
C HIS A 234 -15.09 -17.29 1.86
N LEU A 235 -15.59 -16.60 0.85
CA LEU A 235 -15.06 -15.34 0.36
C LEU A 235 -15.87 -14.18 0.95
N LEU A 236 -15.35 -13.58 2.03
CA LEU A 236 -16.09 -12.66 2.88
C LEU A 236 -15.90 -11.20 2.50
N VAL A 237 -17.00 -10.47 2.47
CA VAL A 237 -17.07 -9.01 2.31
C VAL A 237 -17.88 -8.40 3.46
N ASP A 238 -18.00 -7.06 3.48
CA ASP A 238 -18.70 -6.31 4.53
C ASP A 238 -20.11 -6.88 4.78
N GLY A 239 -20.42 -7.13 6.06
CA GLY A 239 -21.69 -7.70 6.50
C GLY A 239 -22.89 -6.78 6.27
N GLY A 240 -22.67 -5.50 5.98
CA GLY A 240 -23.74 -4.53 5.75
C GLY A 240 -24.70 -4.92 4.63
N ILE A 241 -24.26 -5.71 3.67
CA ILE A 241 -25.10 -6.14 2.53
C ILE A 241 -26.16 -7.14 2.95
N SER A 242 -25.78 -8.11 3.80
CA SER A 242 -26.65 -9.21 4.20
C SER A 242 -27.32 -9.01 5.56
N ASN A 243 -26.66 -8.36 6.53
CA ASN A 243 -27.18 -8.07 7.87
C ASN A 243 -26.46 -6.88 8.52
N ASN A 244 -26.89 -5.66 8.18
CA ASN A 244 -26.26 -4.44 8.68
C ASN A 244 -26.55 -4.14 10.15
N VAL A 245 -27.70 -4.57 10.66
CA VAL A 245 -28.15 -4.39 12.05
C VAL A 245 -28.45 -5.78 12.62
N PRO A 246 -27.44 -6.51 13.14
CA PRO A 246 -27.55 -7.94 13.44
C PRO A 246 -28.35 -8.24 14.71
N ILE A 247 -29.66 -7.91 14.71
CA ILE A 247 -30.59 -8.11 15.83
C ILE A 247 -30.84 -9.60 16.08
N ASP A 248 -31.08 -10.37 15.03
CA ASP A 248 -31.26 -11.81 15.07
C ASP A 248 -30.03 -12.53 15.67
N VAL A 249 -28.83 -12.06 15.29
CA VAL A 249 -27.56 -12.60 15.83
C VAL A 249 -27.43 -12.36 17.33
N ALA A 250 -27.75 -11.13 17.79
CA ALA A 250 -27.72 -10.82 19.22
C ALA A 250 -28.79 -11.62 19.99
N ARG A 251 -29.98 -11.80 19.42
CA ARG A 251 -31.03 -12.64 20.02
C ARG A 251 -30.57 -14.09 20.23
N ALA A 252 -29.83 -14.62 19.23
CA ALA A 252 -29.28 -15.99 19.33
C ALA A 252 -28.19 -16.14 20.40
N MET A 253 -27.71 -15.05 21.02
CA MET A 253 -26.74 -15.08 22.12
C MET A 253 -27.41 -15.16 23.51
N ASN A 254 -28.69 -15.54 23.58
CA ASN A 254 -29.45 -15.72 24.81
C ASN A 254 -29.51 -14.42 25.68
N VAL A 255 -29.90 -13.32 25.08
CA VAL A 255 -30.14 -12.02 25.75
C VAL A 255 -31.64 -11.78 25.91
N ASP A 256 -32.03 -11.09 26.99
CA ASP A 256 -33.41 -10.81 27.31
C ASP A 256 -33.88 -9.47 26.72
N ARG A 257 -32.97 -8.49 26.62
CA ARG A 257 -33.22 -7.11 26.15
C ARG A 257 -32.15 -6.69 25.17
N LEU A 258 -32.51 -5.85 24.23
CA LEU A 258 -31.55 -5.29 23.27
C LEU A 258 -31.43 -3.77 23.37
N ILE A 259 -30.20 -3.30 23.28
CA ILE A 259 -29.87 -1.92 22.95
C ILE A 259 -29.32 -1.94 21.51
N VAL A 260 -30.03 -1.33 20.59
CA VAL A 260 -29.66 -1.32 19.16
C VAL A 260 -29.22 0.07 18.76
N VAL A 261 -28.05 0.20 18.21
CA VAL A 261 -27.51 1.47 17.71
C VAL A 261 -27.45 1.41 16.19
N ASP A 262 -28.39 2.10 15.55
CA ASP A 262 -28.40 2.23 14.09
C ASP A 262 -27.86 3.58 13.67
N VAL A 263 -26.64 3.60 13.08
CA VAL A 263 -26.01 4.79 12.54
C VAL A 263 -26.48 5.11 11.11
N GLY A 264 -27.40 4.34 10.58
CA GLY A 264 -28.21 4.55 9.39
C GLY A 264 -27.44 4.85 8.09
N TYR A 265 -28.01 4.47 6.98
CA TYR A 265 -27.59 4.90 5.65
C TYR A 265 -28.64 5.85 5.07
N THR A 266 -28.25 7.10 4.81
CA THR A 266 -29.12 8.09 4.21
C THR A 266 -29.09 7.96 2.69
N LEU A 267 -30.27 7.89 2.07
CA LEU A 267 -30.35 7.92 0.60
C LEU A 267 -29.96 9.31 0.08
N ALA A 268 -29.12 9.34 -0.94
CA ALA A 268 -28.76 10.57 -1.62
C ALA A 268 -30.00 11.14 -2.34
N GLN A 269 -30.14 12.46 -2.34
CA GLN A 269 -31.14 13.17 -3.13
C GLN A 269 -30.72 13.22 -4.61
N ARG A 270 -31.64 13.61 -5.50
CA ARG A 270 -31.47 13.63 -6.94
C ARG A 270 -30.17 14.34 -7.39
N ASP A 271 -29.85 15.44 -6.74
CA ASP A 271 -28.66 16.24 -7.04
C ASP A 271 -27.33 15.50 -6.78
N GLY A 272 -27.35 14.52 -5.86
CA GLY A 272 -26.19 13.65 -5.55
C GLY A 272 -26.03 12.44 -6.48
N LEU A 273 -26.92 12.21 -7.45
CA LEU A 273 -26.95 11.01 -8.30
C LEU A 273 -26.37 11.23 -9.70
N GLY A 274 -25.58 12.28 -9.91
CA GLY A 274 -25.06 12.69 -11.22
C GLY A 274 -23.93 11.84 -11.81
N SER A 275 -23.49 10.74 -11.15
CA SER A 275 -22.42 9.87 -11.66
C SER A 275 -22.77 8.39 -11.52
N VAL A 276 -22.14 7.55 -12.37
CA VAL A 276 -22.29 6.07 -12.31
C VAL A 276 -21.91 5.53 -10.92
N THR A 277 -20.85 6.07 -10.33
CA THR A 277 -20.39 5.69 -8.98
C THR A 277 -21.44 6.03 -7.93
N ASN A 278 -22.05 7.22 -8.00
CA ASN A 278 -23.07 7.63 -7.05
C ASN A 278 -24.34 6.79 -7.19
N VAL A 279 -24.73 6.43 -8.41
CA VAL A 279 -25.85 5.52 -8.66
C VAL A 279 -25.58 4.13 -8.08
N ALA A 280 -24.39 3.57 -8.31
CA ALA A 280 -24.00 2.28 -7.75
C ALA A 280 -23.99 2.29 -6.21
N ASN A 281 -23.43 3.34 -5.59
CA ASN A 281 -23.47 3.54 -4.13
C ASN A 281 -24.92 3.68 -3.60
N GLN A 282 -25.80 4.36 -4.33
CA GLN A 282 -27.21 4.47 -3.96
C GLN A 282 -27.90 3.10 -3.98
N MET A 283 -27.65 2.28 -5.00
CA MET A 283 -28.22 0.93 -5.08
C MET A 283 -27.78 0.07 -3.88
N LEU A 284 -26.47 0.11 -3.54
CA LEU A 284 -25.94 -0.58 -2.37
C LEU A 284 -26.58 -0.06 -1.08
N THR A 285 -26.74 1.27 -0.94
CA THR A 285 -27.38 1.89 0.21
C THR A 285 -28.85 1.46 0.34
N ILE A 286 -29.58 1.34 -0.77
CA ILE A 286 -30.96 0.85 -0.77
C ILE A 286 -31.04 -0.59 -0.26
N LEU A 287 -30.14 -1.47 -0.71
CA LEU A 287 -30.08 -2.86 -0.27
C LEU A 287 -29.81 -2.97 1.24
N ILE A 288 -28.77 -2.28 1.72
CA ILE A 288 -28.41 -2.24 3.14
C ILE A 288 -29.56 -1.73 4.00
N ARG A 289 -30.19 -0.64 3.57
CA ARG A 289 -31.30 -0.04 4.31
C ARG A 289 -32.52 -0.94 4.40
N ARG A 290 -32.89 -1.58 3.29
CA ARG A 290 -34.02 -2.51 3.24
C ARG A 290 -33.85 -3.66 4.22
N GLU A 291 -32.64 -4.20 4.34
CA GLU A 291 -32.36 -5.26 5.28
C GLU A 291 -32.33 -4.77 6.74
N SER A 292 -31.74 -3.59 6.98
CA SER A 292 -31.77 -2.94 8.29
C SER A 292 -33.20 -2.69 8.80
N GLU A 293 -34.10 -2.22 7.93
CA GLU A 293 -35.51 -1.95 8.28
C GLU A 293 -36.25 -3.24 8.67
N LYS A 294 -35.96 -4.37 7.99
CA LYS A 294 -36.54 -5.67 8.38
C LYS A 294 -36.10 -6.10 9.78
N GLN A 295 -34.81 -5.98 10.07
CA GLN A 295 -34.26 -6.33 11.38
C GLN A 295 -34.83 -5.43 12.48
N ILE A 296 -34.86 -4.11 12.25
CA ILE A 296 -35.44 -3.13 13.20
C ILE A 296 -36.93 -3.40 13.48
N ALA A 297 -37.69 -3.85 12.49
CA ALA A 297 -39.10 -4.19 12.66
C ALA A 297 -39.34 -5.40 13.62
N THR A 298 -38.30 -6.16 13.96
CA THR A 298 -38.38 -7.27 14.94
C THR A 298 -38.24 -6.82 16.39
N LEU A 299 -37.93 -5.53 16.64
CA LEU A 299 -37.78 -5.00 17.99
C LEU A 299 -39.10 -5.02 18.77
N THR A 300 -38.99 -5.33 20.04
CA THR A 300 -40.12 -5.32 20.99
C THR A 300 -40.16 -3.97 21.72
N VAL A 301 -41.23 -3.75 22.48
CA VAL A 301 -41.40 -2.53 23.30
C VAL A 301 -40.35 -2.39 24.39
N ASP A 302 -39.74 -3.51 24.77
CA ASP A 302 -38.74 -3.63 25.83
C ASP A 302 -37.31 -3.34 25.31
N ASP A 303 -37.11 -3.37 24.01
CA ASP A 303 -35.81 -3.08 23.37
C ASP A 303 -35.62 -1.56 23.15
N VAL A 304 -34.39 -1.07 23.18
CA VAL A 304 -34.07 0.34 23.02
C VAL A 304 -33.35 0.56 21.68
N LEU A 305 -34.00 1.28 20.77
CA LEU A 305 -33.38 1.73 19.51
C LEU A 305 -32.78 3.14 19.68
N LEU A 306 -31.52 3.29 19.36
CA LEU A 306 -30.78 4.55 19.34
C LEU A 306 -30.39 4.88 17.91
N SER A 307 -30.81 6.04 17.40
CA SER A 307 -30.50 6.50 16.05
C SER A 307 -29.83 7.88 16.13
N PRO A 308 -28.48 7.94 16.18
CA PRO A 308 -27.74 9.21 16.21
C PRO A 308 -28.05 10.11 15.02
N ALA A 309 -28.16 11.42 15.26
CA ALA A 309 -28.48 12.43 14.23
C ALA A 309 -27.23 12.80 13.41
N ILE A 310 -26.83 11.92 12.47
CA ILE A 310 -25.59 12.01 11.66
C ILE A 310 -25.85 11.91 10.16
N ARG A 311 -27.04 12.33 9.70
CA ARG A 311 -27.50 12.15 8.31
C ARG A 311 -26.56 12.76 7.26
N ASP A 312 -25.86 13.83 7.60
CA ASP A 312 -24.97 14.57 6.69
C ASP A 312 -23.52 14.05 6.69
N ALA A 313 -23.24 12.97 7.43
CA ALA A 313 -21.89 12.45 7.56
C ALA A 313 -21.60 11.41 6.47
N SER A 314 -20.50 11.62 5.74
CA SER A 314 -19.96 10.61 4.82
C SER A 314 -19.40 9.40 5.57
N SER A 315 -19.64 8.19 5.05
CA SER A 315 -19.04 6.94 5.58
C SER A 315 -17.52 6.89 5.47
N PHE A 316 -16.92 7.75 4.64
CA PHE A 316 -15.47 7.77 4.37
C PHE A 316 -14.75 8.98 5.00
N ASN A 317 -15.46 9.85 5.73
CA ASN A 317 -14.86 11.03 6.34
C ASN A 317 -14.51 10.80 7.82
N PHE A 318 -13.33 10.26 8.06
CA PHE A 318 -12.79 9.99 9.39
C PHE A 318 -12.21 11.24 10.09
N ALA A 319 -12.14 12.39 9.44
CA ALA A 319 -11.62 13.62 10.04
C ALA A 319 -12.54 14.23 11.12
N LYS A 320 -13.79 13.80 11.22
CA LYS A 320 -14.81 14.37 12.09
C LYS A 320 -15.32 13.42 13.19
N LEU A 321 -14.50 12.45 13.62
CA LEU A 321 -14.90 11.41 14.57
C LEU A 321 -15.48 11.98 15.88
N GLY A 322 -14.88 13.01 16.46
CA GLY A 322 -15.36 13.63 17.70
C GLY A 322 -16.80 14.14 17.60
N ARG A 323 -17.21 14.76 16.47
CA ARG A 323 -18.60 15.18 16.23
C ARG A 323 -19.55 13.99 16.18
N LEU A 324 -19.12 12.90 15.55
CA LEU A 324 -19.93 11.68 15.42
C LEU A 324 -20.12 11.00 16.79
N MET A 325 -19.06 10.93 17.60
CA MET A 325 -19.13 10.41 18.98
C MET A 325 -20.09 11.26 19.83
N SER A 326 -20.02 12.59 19.73
CA SER A 326 -20.96 13.48 20.43
C SER A 326 -22.41 13.24 20.03
N ALA A 327 -22.69 12.96 18.76
CA ALA A 327 -24.03 12.63 18.27
C ALA A 327 -24.53 11.29 18.86
N GLY A 328 -23.63 10.32 19.07
CA GLY A 328 -23.94 9.07 19.75
C GLY A 328 -24.36 9.30 21.21
N SER A 329 -23.58 10.10 21.97
CA SER A 329 -23.93 10.46 23.35
C SER A 329 -25.25 11.21 23.43
N ALA A 330 -25.53 12.10 22.48
CA ALA A 330 -26.81 12.83 22.41
C ALA A 330 -28.00 11.88 22.18
N ALA A 331 -27.85 10.88 21.29
CA ALA A 331 -28.90 9.89 21.07
C ALA A 331 -29.19 9.06 22.33
N ALA A 332 -28.18 8.66 23.08
CA ALA A 332 -28.35 7.99 24.35
C ALA A 332 -29.00 8.90 25.40
N ALA A 333 -28.69 10.20 25.44
CA ALA A 333 -29.31 11.15 26.33
C ALA A 333 -30.82 11.31 26.06
N VAL A 334 -31.27 11.28 24.80
CA VAL A 334 -32.69 11.27 24.44
C VAL A 334 -33.41 10.04 24.98
N ALA A 335 -32.78 8.89 24.95
CA ALA A 335 -33.33 7.62 25.47
C ALA A 335 -33.03 7.36 26.96
N ARG A 336 -32.49 8.34 27.68
CA ARG A 336 -31.97 8.19 29.05
C ARG A 336 -32.94 7.47 29.99
N GLN A 337 -34.21 7.85 30.00
CA GLN A 337 -35.19 7.23 30.92
C GLN A 337 -35.35 5.74 30.66
N ARG A 338 -35.38 5.34 29.39
CA ARG A 338 -35.46 3.89 29.04
C ARG A 338 -34.18 3.16 29.38
N LEU A 339 -33.02 3.78 29.13
CA LEU A 339 -31.72 3.18 29.45
C LEU A 339 -31.52 3.02 30.96
N LEU A 340 -31.99 3.97 31.78
CA LEU A 340 -31.92 3.88 33.23
C LEU A 340 -32.71 2.70 33.81
N THR A 341 -33.73 2.17 33.11
CA THR A 341 -34.43 0.96 33.54
C THR A 341 -33.57 -0.32 33.44
N LEU A 342 -32.46 -0.22 32.69
CA LEU A 342 -31.49 -1.28 32.49
C LEU A 342 -30.22 -1.11 33.36
N SER A 343 -30.13 -0.02 34.12
CA SER A 343 -28.99 0.29 34.99
C SER A 343 -28.97 -0.63 36.22
N VAL A 344 -27.78 -0.82 36.74
CA VAL A 344 -27.52 -1.52 37.98
C VAL A 344 -26.93 -0.59 39.05
N THR A 345 -26.86 -0.99 40.32
CA THR A 345 -26.20 -0.19 41.34
C THR A 345 -24.68 -0.02 41.07
N ALA A 346 -24.07 0.98 41.64
CA ALA A 346 -22.62 1.20 41.50
C ALA A 346 -21.80 -0.05 41.89
N GLU A 347 -22.17 -0.73 43.01
CA GLU A 347 -21.47 -1.93 43.46
C GLU A 347 -21.67 -3.13 42.52
N GLN A 348 -22.83 -3.23 41.88
CA GLN A 348 -23.08 -4.25 40.85
C GLN A 348 -22.28 -3.94 39.59
N TYR A 349 -22.21 -2.67 39.21
CA TYR A 349 -21.45 -2.23 38.05
C TYR A 349 -19.93 -2.44 38.26
N ASP A 350 -19.40 -2.12 39.44
CA ASP A 350 -18.00 -2.38 39.78
C ASP A 350 -17.66 -3.88 39.70
N ARG A 351 -18.55 -4.77 40.14
CA ARG A 351 -18.39 -6.21 39.97
C ARG A 351 -18.42 -6.63 38.50
N TYR A 352 -19.29 -6.03 37.69
CA TYR A 352 -19.34 -6.26 36.27
C TYR A 352 -18.02 -5.80 35.58
N LEU A 353 -17.50 -4.63 35.92
CA LEU A 353 -16.21 -4.13 35.40
C LEU A 353 -15.05 -5.04 35.83
N ALA A 354 -15.04 -5.49 37.08
CA ALA A 354 -14.01 -6.43 37.57
C ALA A 354 -14.02 -7.75 36.77
N GLY A 355 -15.23 -8.26 36.42
CA GLY A 355 -15.38 -9.43 35.55
C GLY A 355 -14.90 -9.23 34.12
N ARG A 356 -14.96 -7.99 33.62
CA ARG A 356 -14.44 -7.59 32.29
C ARG A 356 -12.95 -7.22 32.29
N ALA A 357 -12.38 -7.00 33.46
CA ALA A 357 -10.96 -6.62 33.55
C ALA A 357 -10.09 -7.75 32.99
N HIS A 358 -9.48 -7.49 31.84
CA HIS A 358 -8.54 -8.41 31.22
C HIS A 358 -7.12 -7.92 31.43
N LYS A 359 -6.30 -8.74 32.12
CA LYS A 359 -4.88 -8.41 32.30
C LYS A 359 -4.15 -8.66 30.98
N VAL A 360 -3.73 -7.59 30.33
CA VAL A 360 -2.96 -7.67 29.10
C VAL A 360 -1.56 -8.19 29.42
N GLU A 361 -1.30 -9.45 29.14
CA GLU A 361 0.04 -10.03 29.20
C GLU A 361 0.46 -10.45 27.79
N MET A 362 1.48 -9.78 27.25
CA MET A 362 2.04 -10.17 25.94
C MET A 362 2.67 -11.56 26.06
N PRO A 363 2.40 -12.49 25.12
CA PRO A 363 2.98 -13.81 25.16
C PRO A 363 4.46 -13.78 24.80
N VAL A 364 5.22 -14.74 25.30
CA VAL A 364 6.54 -15.08 24.77
C VAL A 364 6.34 -15.92 23.51
N VAL A 365 6.95 -15.52 22.42
CA VAL A 365 6.92 -16.26 21.15
C VAL A 365 7.74 -17.55 21.32
N ARG A 366 7.08 -18.72 21.29
CA ARG A 366 7.76 -20.01 21.42
C ARG A 366 8.44 -20.39 20.10
N ASN A 367 7.67 -20.45 19.03
CA ASN A 367 8.14 -20.78 17.69
C ASN A 367 7.64 -19.74 16.67
N VAL A 368 8.37 -19.63 15.58
CA VAL A 368 7.97 -18.89 14.39
C VAL A 368 7.75 -19.87 13.26
N GLY A 369 6.62 -19.80 12.58
CA GLY A 369 6.28 -20.71 11.49
C GLY A 369 5.28 -20.12 10.52
N THR A 370 4.72 -20.97 9.66
CA THR A 370 3.69 -20.62 8.70
C THR A 370 2.43 -21.45 8.91
N GLN A 371 1.31 -20.93 8.49
CA GLN A 371 0.08 -21.72 8.31
C GLN A 371 0.27 -22.77 7.20
N ALA A 372 -0.60 -23.77 7.17
CA ALA A 372 -0.51 -24.89 6.23
C ALA A 372 -0.57 -24.45 4.75
N ASP A 373 -1.39 -23.45 4.44
CA ASP A 373 -1.52 -22.84 3.09
C ASP A 373 -0.29 -22.06 2.65
N SER A 374 0.55 -21.68 3.59
CA SER A 374 1.76 -20.88 3.40
C SER A 374 3.05 -21.68 3.60
N ALA A 375 2.98 -23.01 3.70
CA ALA A 375 4.13 -23.89 4.03
C ALA A 375 5.34 -23.72 3.07
N GLN A 376 5.10 -23.39 1.83
CA GLN A 376 6.15 -23.10 0.82
C GLN A 376 7.04 -21.91 1.20
N TYR A 377 6.58 -21.01 2.05
CA TYR A 377 7.29 -19.82 2.53
C TYR A 377 8.00 -20.04 3.88
N ALA A 378 7.92 -21.24 4.48
CA ALA A 378 8.43 -21.51 5.82
C ALA A 378 9.89 -21.11 6.00
N ALA A 379 10.77 -21.49 5.07
CA ALA A 379 12.18 -21.14 5.12
C ALA A 379 12.45 -19.63 5.02
N ALA A 380 11.62 -18.91 4.25
CA ALA A 380 11.71 -17.45 4.15
C ALA A 380 11.24 -16.78 5.45
N VAL A 381 10.12 -17.23 6.01
CA VAL A 381 9.57 -16.73 7.28
C VAL A 381 10.58 -16.96 8.41
N GLU A 382 11.15 -18.16 8.54
CA GLU A 382 12.17 -18.47 9.53
C GLU A 382 13.41 -17.56 9.38
N THR A 383 13.88 -17.36 8.15
CA THR A 383 15.02 -16.46 7.89
C THR A 383 14.72 -15.00 8.29
N LEU A 384 13.50 -14.52 8.11
CA LEU A 384 13.11 -13.11 8.28
C LEU A 384 12.66 -12.79 9.71
N PHE A 385 12.00 -13.73 10.37
CA PHE A 385 11.31 -13.52 11.65
C PHE A 385 11.74 -14.49 12.76
N GLY A 386 12.54 -15.51 12.46
CA GLY A 386 12.95 -16.55 13.42
C GLY A 386 13.68 -16.01 14.65
N ASP A 387 14.31 -14.84 14.55
CA ASP A 387 14.95 -14.16 15.68
C ASP A 387 13.96 -13.62 16.74
N MET A 388 12.67 -13.69 16.50
CA MET A 388 11.61 -13.36 17.47
C MET A 388 11.31 -14.52 18.43
N ALA A 389 11.70 -15.75 18.09
CA ALA A 389 11.54 -16.89 18.97
C ALA A 389 12.30 -16.71 20.29
N GLY A 390 11.68 -17.11 21.41
CA GLY A 390 12.21 -16.94 22.77
C GLY A 390 12.06 -15.54 23.34
N LYS A 391 11.45 -14.57 22.61
CA LYS A 391 11.28 -13.18 23.06
C LYS A 391 9.83 -12.85 23.35
N LEU A 392 9.62 -11.86 24.22
CA LEU A 392 8.30 -11.26 24.43
C LEU A 392 7.83 -10.63 23.11
N LEU A 393 6.56 -10.83 22.75
CA LEU A 393 5.99 -10.26 21.53
C LEU A 393 6.05 -8.73 21.55
N ASP A 394 6.84 -8.16 20.64
CA ASP A 394 6.85 -6.71 20.34
C ASP A 394 6.04 -6.46 19.06
N ALA A 395 4.73 -6.24 19.22
CA ALA A 395 3.81 -6.04 18.10
C ALA A 395 4.20 -4.83 17.21
N PRO A 396 4.64 -3.67 17.73
CA PRO A 396 5.13 -2.58 16.91
C PRO A 396 6.35 -2.93 16.06
N THR A 397 7.32 -3.66 16.60
CA THR A 397 8.50 -4.12 15.85
C THR A 397 8.12 -5.14 14.79
N LEU A 398 7.24 -6.10 15.12
CA LEU A 398 6.72 -7.09 14.18
C LEU A 398 5.98 -6.40 13.01
N SER A 399 5.11 -5.43 13.30
CA SER A 399 4.38 -4.67 12.27
C SER A 399 5.33 -3.93 11.32
N ARG A 400 6.40 -3.31 11.83
CA ARG A 400 7.43 -2.67 10.99
C ARG A 400 8.16 -3.68 10.10
N HIS A 401 8.49 -4.88 10.61
CA HIS A 401 9.11 -5.94 9.82
C HIS A 401 8.15 -6.44 8.72
N ILE A 402 6.89 -6.68 9.04
CA ILE A 402 5.86 -7.07 8.06
C ILE A 402 5.73 -6.00 6.98
N SER A 403 5.57 -4.73 7.35
CA SER A 403 5.43 -3.61 6.42
C SER A 403 6.62 -3.49 5.47
N ARG A 404 7.83 -3.77 5.96
CA ARG A 404 9.06 -3.77 5.15
C ARG A 404 9.03 -4.82 4.05
N HIS A 405 8.59 -6.04 4.35
CA HIS A 405 8.55 -7.14 3.39
C HIS A 405 7.35 -7.01 2.44
N TYR A 406 6.20 -6.63 2.96
CA TYR A 406 5.04 -6.27 2.17
C TYR A 406 5.32 -5.15 1.17
N GLY A 407 6.12 -4.16 1.56
CA GLY A 407 6.55 -3.03 0.73
C GLY A 407 7.36 -3.41 -0.52
N GLN A 408 7.78 -4.66 -0.67
CA GLN A 408 8.36 -5.13 -1.93
C GLN A 408 7.33 -5.22 -3.06
N GLY A 409 6.01 -5.17 -2.73
CA GLY A 409 4.92 -5.13 -3.71
C GLY A 409 4.65 -6.46 -4.43
N LEU A 410 5.07 -7.57 -3.85
CA LEU A 410 4.92 -8.92 -4.41
C LEU A 410 3.84 -9.74 -3.71
N LEU A 411 3.39 -9.26 -2.55
CA LEU A 411 2.42 -9.95 -1.70
C LEU A 411 1.09 -9.21 -1.68
N GLU A 412 0.00 -9.94 -1.74
CA GLU A 412 -1.36 -9.46 -1.51
C GLU A 412 -1.59 -9.26 -0.01
N SER A 413 -1.11 -10.21 0.82
CA SER A 413 -1.09 -10.06 2.27
C SER A 413 0.11 -10.78 2.90
N LEU A 414 0.56 -10.25 4.04
CA LEU A 414 1.50 -10.87 4.97
C LEU A 414 0.96 -10.65 6.37
N ASP A 415 0.23 -11.64 6.86
CA ASP A 415 -0.43 -11.60 8.15
C ASP A 415 0.15 -12.63 9.11
N TYR A 416 -0.19 -12.50 10.40
CA TYR A 416 0.18 -13.47 11.42
C TYR A 416 -0.99 -13.70 12.37
N HIS A 417 -0.99 -14.84 13.05
CA HIS A 417 -1.83 -15.08 14.22
C HIS A 417 -1.02 -15.77 15.32
N LEU A 418 -1.54 -15.68 16.54
CA LEU A 418 -0.93 -16.28 17.71
C LEU A 418 -1.74 -17.52 18.10
N GLU A 419 -1.09 -18.67 18.10
CA GLU A 419 -1.68 -19.91 18.54
C GLU A 419 -1.18 -20.24 19.95
N LYS A 420 -2.12 -20.29 20.91
CA LYS A 420 -1.79 -20.59 22.31
C LYS A 420 -1.29 -22.02 22.45
N VAL A 421 -0.14 -22.17 23.06
CA VAL A 421 0.43 -23.47 23.35
C VAL A 421 -0.11 -23.97 24.68
N ASP A 422 -0.49 -25.22 24.70
CA ASP A 422 -1.21 -26.02 25.68
C ASP A 422 -1.35 -25.49 27.13
N ARG A 423 -2.53 -25.69 27.68
CA ARG A 423 -2.98 -25.19 29.01
C ARG A 423 -2.26 -25.80 30.22
N ALA A 424 -1.41 -26.82 30.03
CA ALA A 424 -0.78 -27.56 31.12
C ALA A 424 0.46 -26.86 31.73
N GLN A 425 1.08 -25.95 31.05
CA GLN A 425 2.20 -25.16 31.57
C GLN A 425 1.77 -23.69 31.72
N GLN A 426 1.88 -23.17 32.93
CA GLN A 426 1.43 -21.83 33.36
C GLN A 426 2.19 -20.64 32.65
N ASN A 427 2.88 -20.89 31.58
CA ASN A 427 3.63 -19.86 30.87
C ASN A 427 2.77 -19.26 29.74
N ASN A 428 2.65 -17.92 29.71
CA ASN A 428 1.99 -17.19 28.63
C ASN A 428 2.86 -17.24 27.35
N THR A 429 2.82 -18.40 26.66
CA THR A 429 3.59 -18.64 25.42
C THR A 429 2.65 -18.90 24.26
N ALA A 430 3.01 -18.41 23.08
CA ALA A 430 2.27 -18.64 21.84
C ALA A 430 3.23 -18.91 20.67
N ASP A 431 2.76 -19.70 19.70
CA ASP A 431 3.40 -19.83 18.42
C ASP A 431 2.96 -18.68 17.50
N LEU A 432 3.93 -18.08 16.82
CA LEU A 432 3.71 -17.00 15.86
C LEU A 432 3.66 -17.61 14.45
N LEU A 433 2.47 -17.72 13.89
CA LEU A 433 2.23 -18.38 12.60
C LEU A 433 1.88 -17.34 11.53
N PHE A 434 2.66 -17.32 10.45
CA PHE A 434 2.45 -16.40 9.34
C PHE A 434 1.57 -17.00 8.25
N SER A 435 0.70 -16.17 7.69
CA SER A 435 -0.01 -16.38 6.43
C SER A 435 0.59 -15.48 5.36
N VAL A 436 1.05 -16.06 4.26
CA VAL A 436 1.73 -15.37 3.15
C VAL A 436 0.95 -15.60 1.88
N LYS A 437 0.32 -14.56 1.36
CA LYS A 437 -0.45 -14.63 0.12
C LYS A 437 0.24 -13.80 -0.97
N PRO A 438 0.77 -14.41 -2.04
CA PRO A 438 1.30 -13.67 -3.17
C PRO A 438 0.17 -12.96 -3.92
N ASN A 439 0.51 -11.90 -4.64
CA ASN A 439 -0.47 -11.16 -5.43
C ASN A 439 -1.25 -12.08 -6.38
N SER A 440 -2.58 -12.06 -6.30
CA SER A 440 -3.46 -12.85 -7.15
C SER A 440 -3.35 -12.48 -8.63
N TRP A 441 -2.95 -11.24 -8.92
CA TRP A 441 -2.70 -10.74 -10.29
C TRP A 441 -1.25 -10.96 -10.78
N GLY A 442 -0.34 -11.47 -9.93
CA GLY A 442 1.03 -11.83 -10.29
C GLY A 442 1.15 -13.19 -10.99
N PRO A 443 2.39 -13.67 -11.25
CA PRO A 443 3.66 -13.12 -10.77
C PRO A 443 4.32 -12.07 -11.66
N ASN A 444 3.74 -11.74 -12.82
CA ASN A 444 4.27 -10.77 -13.76
C ASN A 444 3.47 -9.48 -13.68
N TYR A 445 4.16 -8.32 -13.70
CA TYR A 445 3.53 -7.03 -13.52
C TYR A 445 3.87 -6.07 -14.64
N LEU A 446 2.89 -5.28 -15.06
CA LEU A 446 3.08 -4.17 -15.99
C LEU A 446 3.01 -2.84 -15.25
N ARG A 447 3.93 -1.95 -15.59
CA ARG A 447 3.95 -0.57 -15.11
C ARG A 447 4.07 0.38 -16.29
N PHE A 448 3.49 1.55 -16.16
CA PHE A 448 3.48 2.55 -17.21
C PHE A 448 4.05 3.87 -16.70
N GLY A 449 4.74 4.56 -17.60
CA GLY A 449 5.23 5.90 -17.38
C GLY A 449 4.86 6.77 -18.58
N LEU A 450 4.52 8.01 -18.30
CA LEU A 450 4.27 9.02 -19.30
C LEU A 450 5.13 10.24 -18.95
N ARG A 451 5.84 10.79 -19.94
CA ARG A 451 6.57 12.04 -19.80
C ARG A 451 6.16 12.95 -20.96
N LEU A 452 5.74 14.13 -20.61
CA LEU A 452 5.55 15.23 -21.53
C LEU A 452 6.33 16.40 -20.95
N GLN A 453 7.16 17.04 -21.76
CA GLN A 453 7.88 18.24 -21.40
C GLN A 453 7.94 19.15 -22.61
N ASP A 454 7.61 20.42 -22.40
CA ASP A 454 7.63 21.47 -23.44
C ASP A 454 8.18 22.74 -22.80
N ASP A 455 9.11 23.40 -23.49
CA ASP A 455 9.69 24.70 -23.08
C ASP A 455 9.15 25.87 -23.90
N PHE A 456 8.17 25.64 -24.78
CA PHE A 456 7.55 26.60 -25.67
C PHE A 456 8.55 27.38 -26.59
N THR A 457 9.80 26.92 -26.64
CA THR A 457 10.85 27.46 -27.51
C THR A 457 11.21 26.52 -28.67
N GLY A 458 10.48 25.40 -28.76
CA GLY A 458 10.64 24.36 -29.78
C GLY A 458 11.20 23.05 -29.29
N ASN A 459 11.50 22.91 -27.98
CA ASN A 459 12.01 21.68 -27.39
C ASN A 459 10.85 20.93 -26.69
N SER A 460 10.14 20.16 -27.47
CA SER A 460 9.08 19.28 -26.94
C SER A 460 9.56 17.84 -26.87
N THR A 461 9.38 17.22 -25.72
CA THR A 461 9.66 15.78 -25.51
C THR A 461 8.41 15.07 -25.04
N PHE A 462 8.04 14.01 -25.73
CA PHE A 462 7.00 13.09 -25.33
C PHE A 462 7.59 11.69 -25.29
N ASP A 463 7.46 11.02 -24.15
CA ASP A 463 7.87 9.62 -23.96
C ASP A 463 6.76 8.84 -23.29
N ALA A 464 6.44 7.69 -23.84
CA ALA A 464 5.60 6.67 -23.21
C ALA A 464 6.47 5.46 -22.88
N ALA A 465 6.45 5.03 -21.63
CA ALA A 465 7.26 3.93 -21.13
C ALA A 465 6.39 2.81 -20.57
N ALA A 466 6.85 1.58 -20.73
CA ALA A 466 6.27 0.39 -20.11
C ALA A 466 7.40 -0.46 -19.52
N ARG A 467 7.14 -1.02 -18.34
CA ARG A 467 8.00 -2.00 -17.67
C ARG A 467 7.23 -3.29 -17.48
N LEU A 468 7.81 -4.40 -17.93
CA LEU A 468 7.42 -5.74 -17.55
C LEU A 468 8.36 -6.23 -16.46
N LEU A 469 7.81 -6.53 -15.30
CA LEU A 469 8.52 -7.12 -14.17
C LEU A 469 8.09 -8.59 -14.04
N VAL A 470 8.99 -9.51 -14.34
CA VAL A 470 8.82 -10.96 -14.15
C VAL A 470 9.43 -11.33 -12.80
N THR A 471 8.63 -11.90 -11.91
CA THR A 471 9.06 -12.30 -10.57
C THR A 471 8.99 -13.82 -10.41
N ASP A 472 9.30 -14.33 -9.22
CA ASP A 472 9.29 -15.75 -8.91
C ASP A 472 10.32 -16.59 -9.70
N ILE A 473 11.45 -15.97 -10.00
CA ILE A 473 12.57 -16.63 -10.66
C ILE A 473 13.53 -17.17 -9.59
N GLY A 474 13.63 -18.50 -9.45
CA GLY A 474 14.67 -19.15 -8.63
C GLY A 474 14.55 -18.98 -7.11
N GLY A 475 13.37 -18.67 -6.56
CA GLY A 475 13.04 -18.82 -5.13
C GLY A 475 13.63 -17.82 -4.14
N LEU A 476 14.65 -17.02 -4.49
CA LEU A 476 15.27 -16.02 -3.61
C LEU A 476 14.72 -14.61 -3.83
N GLY A 477 13.67 -14.48 -4.65
CA GLY A 477 13.07 -13.20 -5.03
C GLY A 477 13.87 -12.49 -6.11
N ALA A 478 14.46 -13.24 -7.04
CA ALA A 478 15.03 -12.70 -8.26
C ALA A 478 13.96 -12.11 -9.17
N GLU A 479 14.33 -11.11 -9.97
CA GLU A 479 13.40 -10.38 -10.80
C GLU A 479 14.03 -10.09 -12.16
N TRP A 480 13.27 -10.32 -13.23
CA TRP A 480 13.67 -9.97 -14.57
C TRP A 480 12.85 -8.79 -15.06
N ILE A 481 13.52 -7.72 -15.41
CA ILE A 481 12.94 -6.43 -15.74
C ILE A 481 13.15 -6.18 -17.23
N TRP A 482 12.09 -5.82 -17.92
CA TRP A 482 12.12 -5.35 -19.29
C TRP A 482 11.50 -3.96 -19.36
N ASP A 483 12.27 -3.00 -19.87
CA ASP A 483 11.86 -1.61 -20.05
C ASP A 483 11.77 -1.29 -21.55
N ALA A 484 10.63 -0.77 -21.99
CA ALA A 484 10.45 -0.23 -23.32
C ALA A 484 9.97 1.23 -23.22
N GLN A 485 10.56 2.11 -23.96
CA GLN A 485 10.16 3.52 -24.07
C GLN A 485 10.10 3.91 -25.54
N LEU A 486 9.04 4.61 -25.91
CA LEU A 486 8.80 5.17 -27.24
C LEU A 486 8.62 6.67 -27.11
N GLY A 487 9.04 7.42 -28.12
CA GLY A 487 8.92 8.89 -28.15
C GLY A 487 10.20 9.59 -28.54
N GLY A 488 10.54 10.67 -27.85
CA GLY A 488 11.74 11.49 -28.12
C GLY A 488 13.04 10.73 -27.88
N ASN A 489 13.07 9.89 -26.85
CA ASN A 489 14.24 9.10 -26.47
C ASN A 489 13.90 7.59 -26.37
N PRO A 490 13.73 6.90 -27.53
CA PRO A 490 13.40 5.48 -27.52
C PRO A 490 14.46 4.64 -26.84
N ARG A 491 14.02 3.70 -25.98
CA ARG A 491 14.92 2.74 -25.32
C ARG A 491 14.28 1.37 -25.14
N LEU A 492 15.10 0.35 -25.17
CA LEU A 492 14.74 -1.02 -24.83
C LEU A 492 15.83 -1.59 -23.91
N GLY A 493 15.45 -1.95 -22.69
CA GLY A 493 16.36 -2.46 -21.69
C GLY A 493 15.92 -3.78 -21.10
N SER A 494 16.88 -4.58 -20.65
CA SER A 494 16.67 -5.79 -19.88
C SER A 494 17.64 -5.82 -18.72
N GLN A 495 17.16 -6.14 -17.52
CA GLN A 495 17.95 -6.22 -16.29
C GLN A 495 17.52 -7.47 -15.51
N LEU A 496 18.46 -8.23 -14.99
CA LEU A 496 18.19 -9.40 -14.18
C LEU A 496 18.73 -9.16 -12.77
N TYR A 497 17.85 -8.91 -11.80
CA TYR A 497 18.21 -8.75 -10.40
C TYR A 497 18.30 -10.10 -9.70
N LEU A 498 19.46 -10.43 -9.18
CA LEU A 498 19.78 -11.73 -8.54
C LEU A 498 20.28 -11.48 -7.11
N PRO A 499 19.41 -11.52 -6.09
CA PRO A 499 19.84 -11.43 -4.70
C PRO A 499 20.47 -12.73 -4.22
N PHE A 500 21.48 -12.63 -3.33
CA PHE A 500 22.18 -13.82 -2.79
C PHE A 500 21.43 -14.48 -1.63
N SER A 501 20.41 -13.83 -1.10
CA SER A 501 19.58 -14.36 -0.01
C SER A 501 18.22 -13.68 0.04
N VAL A 502 17.27 -14.28 0.75
CA VAL A 502 15.93 -13.71 1.01
C VAL A 502 16.01 -12.33 1.69
N ARG A 503 17.04 -12.08 2.49
CA ARG A 503 17.29 -10.75 3.11
C ARG A 503 17.73 -9.69 2.11
N ARG A 504 18.04 -10.07 0.87
CA ARG A 504 18.38 -9.18 -0.27
C ARG A 504 19.48 -8.15 0.00
N ARG A 505 20.37 -8.39 0.94
CA ARG A 505 21.47 -7.45 1.26
C ARG A 505 22.49 -7.29 0.17
N TRP A 506 22.83 -8.38 -0.52
CA TRP A 506 23.77 -8.42 -1.64
C TRP A 506 23.06 -8.93 -2.88
N PHE A 507 23.40 -8.39 -4.04
CA PHE A 507 22.85 -8.81 -5.32
C PHE A 507 23.83 -8.55 -6.46
N VAL A 508 23.65 -9.28 -7.56
CA VAL A 508 24.24 -8.94 -8.86
C VAL A 508 23.13 -8.58 -9.83
N GLU A 509 23.47 -7.72 -10.80
CA GLU A 509 22.51 -7.22 -11.78
C GLU A 509 23.19 -7.07 -13.15
N PRO A 510 23.22 -8.13 -14.00
CA PRO A 510 23.53 -8.00 -15.41
C PRO A 510 22.44 -7.21 -16.14
N SER A 511 22.83 -6.43 -17.15
CA SER A 511 21.92 -5.58 -17.91
C SER A 511 22.33 -5.42 -19.37
N VAL A 512 21.34 -5.21 -20.22
CA VAL A 512 21.50 -4.83 -21.62
C VAL A 512 20.58 -3.64 -21.89
N LEU A 513 21.08 -2.61 -22.57
CA LEU A 513 20.29 -1.43 -22.91
C LEU A 513 20.60 -0.98 -24.33
N PHE A 514 19.58 -0.95 -25.17
CA PHE A 514 19.56 -0.24 -26.43
C PHE A 514 18.84 1.09 -26.25
N GLN A 515 19.43 2.20 -26.73
CA GLN A 515 18.82 3.52 -26.64
C GLN A 515 19.13 4.39 -27.84
N ILE A 516 18.23 5.33 -28.11
CA ILE A 516 18.40 6.39 -29.10
C ILE A 516 18.17 7.71 -28.36
N ARG A 517 19.15 8.59 -28.38
CA ARG A 517 19.06 9.91 -27.75
C ARG A 517 19.21 11.00 -28.79
N ALA A 518 18.42 12.04 -28.69
CA ALA A 518 18.65 13.31 -29.34
C ALA A 518 19.57 14.14 -28.43
N VAL A 519 20.66 14.67 -29.00
CA VAL A 519 21.61 15.52 -28.28
C VAL A 519 21.63 16.86 -29.00
N PRO A 520 20.99 17.91 -28.46
CA PRO A 520 21.00 19.21 -29.03
C PRO A 520 22.43 19.79 -29.00
N GLN A 521 22.79 20.54 -30.01
CA GLN A 521 24.06 21.28 -30.08
C GLN A 521 23.79 22.78 -30.06
N PHE A 522 24.44 23.46 -29.14
CA PHE A 522 24.27 24.89 -28.93
C PHE A 522 25.57 25.64 -29.31
N GLN A 523 25.42 26.83 -29.87
CA GLN A 523 26.48 27.79 -30.07
C GLN A 523 25.95 29.16 -29.62
N ALA A 524 26.61 29.78 -28.63
CA ALA A 524 26.20 31.05 -28.05
C ALA A 524 24.72 31.11 -27.63
N ASP A 525 24.30 30.08 -26.88
CA ASP A 525 22.94 29.88 -26.35
C ASP A 525 21.83 29.60 -27.41
N GLU A 526 22.16 29.57 -28.74
CA GLU A 526 21.24 29.18 -29.81
C GLU A 526 21.46 27.70 -30.22
N GLN A 527 20.37 26.95 -30.40
CA GLN A 527 20.47 25.60 -30.92
C GLN A 527 20.78 25.60 -32.40
N VAL A 528 22.00 25.21 -32.76
CA VAL A 528 22.51 25.19 -34.15
C VAL A 528 22.34 23.81 -34.82
N GLY A 529 22.07 22.78 -34.03
CA GLY A 529 21.92 21.44 -34.58
C GLY A 529 21.45 20.40 -33.56
N GLU A 530 21.29 19.16 -34.03
CA GLU A 530 20.96 18.00 -33.22
C GLU A 530 21.66 16.75 -33.73
N LEU A 531 22.31 16.04 -32.82
CA LEU A 531 22.87 14.71 -33.08
C LEU A 531 21.91 13.64 -32.63
N ARG A 532 21.74 12.60 -33.42
CA ARG A 532 21.05 11.36 -33.02
C ARG A 532 22.07 10.29 -32.68
N VAL A 533 22.16 9.97 -31.39
CA VAL A 533 23.08 8.95 -30.87
C VAL A 533 22.31 7.64 -30.63
N ARG A 534 22.74 6.58 -31.32
CA ARG A 534 22.23 5.21 -31.08
C ARG A 534 23.30 4.43 -30.37
N SER A 535 22.94 3.75 -29.26
CA SER A 535 23.90 2.94 -28.53
C SER A 535 23.28 1.63 -28.02
N LEU A 536 24.15 0.60 -27.95
CA LEU A 536 23.87 -0.67 -27.29
C LEU A 536 24.91 -0.87 -26.20
N SER A 537 24.47 -1.09 -24.97
CA SER A 537 25.36 -1.31 -23.85
C SER A 537 25.06 -2.60 -23.13
N PHE A 538 26.13 -3.27 -22.66
CA PHE A 538 26.12 -4.42 -21.79
C PHE A 538 26.74 -4.03 -20.47
N GLY A 539 26.09 -4.34 -19.35
CA GLY A 539 26.55 -3.98 -18.03
C GLY A 539 26.43 -5.12 -17.05
N GLY A 540 27.18 -5.04 -15.98
CA GLY A 540 27.06 -5.90 -14.82
C GLY A 540 27.46 -5.15 -13.57
N SER A 541 26.69 -5.30 -12.50
CA SER A 541 26.97 -4.65 -11.23
C SER A 541 26.78 -5.59 -10.05
N LEU A 542 27.59 -5.38 -9.00
CA LEU A 542 27.43 -5.93 -7.66
C LEU A 542 26.92 -4.80 -6.76
N GLY A 543 25.84 -5.06 -6.03
CA GLY A 543 25.27 -4.08 -5.13
C GLY A 543 25.04 -4.60 -3.73
N ARG A 544 25.03 -3.69 -2.76
CA ARG A 544 24.67 -3.94 -1.37
C ARG A 544 23.65 -2.95 -0.89
N GLU A 545 22.50 -3.44 -0.43
CA GLU A 545 21.51 -2.61 0.26
C GLU A 545 21.99 -2.28 1.68
N ILE A 546 21.89 -1.01 2.08
CA ILE A 546 22.23 -0.47 3.40
C ILE A 546 20.95 0.08 4.04
N GLY A 547 20.32 -0.74 4.86
CA GLY A 547 18.99 -0.43 5.38
C GLY A 547 17.92 -0.39 4.26
N LEU A 548 16.96 0.51 4.40
CA LEU A 548 15.90 0.75 3.39
C LEU A 548 16.21 1.93 2.47
N SER A 549 17.14 2.78 2.89
CA SER A 549 17.37 4.06 2.23
C SER A 549 18.71 4.16 1.52
N GLY A 550 19.63 3.20 1.72
CA GLY A 550 20.97 3.24 1.16
C GLY A 550 21.28 2.08 0.22
N GLU A 551 22.16 2.31 -0.74
CA GLU A 551 22.73 1.29 -1.64
C GLU A 551 24.14 1.70 -2.03
N LEU A 552 25.07 0.74 -1.94
CA LEU A 552 26.40 0.82 -2.53
C LEU A 552 26.44 -0.12 -3.73
N ARG A 553 26.86 0.37 -4.89
CA ARG A 553 26.91 -0.38 -6.15
C ARG A 553 28.22 -0.13 -6.87
N GLY A 554 28.87 -1.17 -7.35
CA GLY A 554 30.02 -1.08 -8.26
C GLY A 554 29.79 -1.97 -9.47
N GLY A 555 30.28 -1.56 -10.61
CA GLY A 555 30.03 -2.32 -11.83
C GLY A 555 30.87 -1.91 -13.02
N VAL A 556 30.65 -2.63 -14.12
CA VAL A 556 31.28 -2.38 -15.41
C VAL A 556 30.21 -2.25 -16.49
N LYS A 557 30.52 -1.45 -17.53
CA LYS A 557 29.64 -1.25 -18.67
C LYS A 557 30.48 -1.19 -19.95
N ARG A 558 30.05 -1.89 -20.98
CA ARG A 558 30.60 -1.77 -22.35
C ARG A 558 29.50 -1.20 -23.25
N GLU A 559 29.83 -0.13 -23.99
CA GLU A 559 28.90 0.54 -24.86
C GLU A 559 29.46 0.62 -26.30
N PHE A 560 28.58 0.37 -27.28
CA PHE A 560 28.83 0.50 -28.71
C PHE A 560 27.82 1.49 -29.26
N GLY A 561 28.29 2.51 -29.97
CA GLY A 561 27.37 3.54 -30.43
C GLY A 561 27.76 4.17 -31.78
N LYS A 562 26.76 4.85 -32.35
CA LYS A 562 26.93 5.66 -33.56
C LYS A 562 26.19 6.98 -33.39
N SER A 563 26.86 8.10 -33.68
CA SER A 563 26.23 9.41 -33.79
C SER A 563 25.98 9.76 -35.24
N ARG A 564 24.88 10.46 -35.53
CA ARG A 564 24.56 11.02 -36.86
C ARG A 564 23.90 12.38 -36.68
N VAL A 565 24.21 13.30 -37.56
CA VAL A 565 23.53 14.59 -37.67
C VAL A 565 22.04 14.33 -37.99
N ARG A 566 21.15 14.96 -37.25
CA ARG A 566 19.69 14.94 -37.50
C ARG A 566 19.21 16.27 -38.07
N LEU A 567 19.67 17.39 -37.50
CA LEU A 567 19.29 18.75 -37.87
C LEU A 567 20.51 19.65 -37.86
N GLY A 568 20.56 20.64 -38.77
CA GLY A 568 21.56 21.66 -38.80
C GLY A 568 22.93 21.26 -39.36
N ASN A 569 23.86 22.19 -39.40
CA ASN A 569 25.28 21.96 -39.69
C ASN A 569 25.98 21.73 -38.37
N THR A 570 26.17 20.48 -38.00
CA THR A 570 26.84 20.13 -36.76
C THR A 570 28.37 20.27 -36.89
N ILE A 571 28.99 20.70 -35.81
CA ILE A 571 30.44 20.83 -35.68
C ILE A 571 31.11 19.45 -35.64
N GLU A 572 30.36 18.40 -35.18
CA GLU A 572 30.88 17.05 -35.08
C GLU A 572 30.44 16.12 -36.23
N PRO A 573 31.39 15.36 -36.84
CA PRO A 573 31.07 14.38 -37.87
C PRO A 573 30.33 13.16 -37.28
N ALA A 574 29.64 12.42 -38.17
CA ALA A 574 29.06 11.10 -37.81
C ALA A 574 30.17 10.14 -37.36
N LEU A 575 30.13 9.71 -36.11
CA LEU A 575 31.16 8.87 -35.48
C LEU A 575 30.58 7.54 -34.99
N SER A 576 31.39 6.49 -35.15
CA SER A 576 31.17 5.22 -34.43
C SER A 576 32.09 5.19 -33.20
N PHE A 577 31.56 4.84 -32.05
CA PHE A 577 32.34 4.79 -30.83
C PHE A 577 32.12 3.50 -30.05
N GLN A 578 33.10 3.16 -29.23
CA GLN A 578 33.01 2.11 -28.22
C GLN A 578 33.63 2.65 -26.94
N SER A 579 33.06 2.29 -25.81
CA SER A 579 33.60 2.68 -24.51
C SER A 579 33.45 1.54 -23.49
N SER A 580 34.42 1.42 -22.61
CA SER A 580 34.37 0.57 -21.43
C SER A 580 34.44 1.45 -20.20
N GLU A 581 33.54 1.26 -19.27
CA GLU A 581 33.38 2.09 -18.07
C GLU A 581 33.38 1.21 -16.84
N VAL A 582 34.06 1.63 -15.79
CA VAL A 582 33.93 1.12 -14.44
C VAL A 582 33.24 2.21 -13.61
N PHE A 583 32.32 1.85 -12.76
CA PHE A 583 31.65 2.83 -11.91
C PHE A 583 31.49 2.35 -10.45
N GLY A 584 31.50 3.31 -9.54
CA GLY A 584 31.12 3.15 -8.15
C GLY A 584 30.07 4.18 -7.79
N ARG A 585 28.94 3.72 -7.18
CA ARG A 585 27.84 4.59 -6.81
C ARG A 585 27.38 4.30 -5.39
N TYR A 586 27.26 5.36 -4.60
CA TYR A 586 26.48 5.35 -3.36
C TYR A 586 25.22 6.16 -3.56
N SER A 587 24.08 5.59 -3.17
CA SER A 587 22.79 6.28 -3.24
C SER A 587 22.08 6.16 -1.90
N PHE A 588 21.48 7.27 -1.46
CA PHE A 588 20.66 7.37 -0.25
C PHE A 588 19.37 8.11 -0.59
N ASP A 589 18.22 7.63 -0.09
CA ASP A 589 16.93 8.27 -0.31
C ASP A 589 15.98 7.93 0.86
N SER A 590 15.66 8.94 1.67
CA SER A 590 14.69 8.90 2.76
C SER A 590 13.48 9.82 2.52
N LEU A 591 13.31 10.32 1.29
CA LEU A 591 12.19 11.19 0.94
C LEU A 591 10.85 10.46 1.05
N ASP A 592 9.84 11.14 1.58
CA ASP A 592 8.47 10.64 1.73
C ASP A 592 7.63 10.67 0.44
N SER A 593 8.06 11.43 -0.57
CA SER A 593 7.46 11.50 -1.91
C SER A 593 8.54 11.67 -2.96
N ALA A 594 8.34 11.12 -4.16
CA ALA A 594 9.21 11.35 -5.30
C ALA A 594 8.90 12.69 -6.01
N ALA A 595 7.63 13.11 -5.99
CA ALA A 595 7.14 14.27 -6.72
C ALA A 595 7.13 15.56 -5.88
N PHE A 596 6.49 15.52 -4.71
CA PHE A 596 6.36 16.67 -3.80
C PHE A 596 6.80 16.27 -2.39
N PRO A 597 8.11 16.06 -2.17
CA PRO A 597 8.60 15.62 -0.87
C PRO A 597 8.37 16.69 0.19
N ARG A 598 8.00 16.25 1.39
CA ARG A 598 7.75 17.11 2.54
C ARG A 598 8.78 16.91 3.65
N ARG A 599 9.46 15.77 3.67
CA ARG A 599 10.50 15.46 4.65
C ARG A 599 11.51 14.47 4.06
N GLY A 600 12.66 14.42 4.69
CA GLY A 600 13.71 13.47 4.35
C GLY A 600 14.86 14.12 3.58
N ALA A 601 15.76 13.28 3.11
CA ALA A 601 16.92 13.67 2.32
C ALA A 601 17.22 12.62 1.26
N ALA A 602 17.86 13.03 0.18
CA ALA A 602 18.43 12.14 -0.83
C ALA A 602 19.85 12.59 -1.19
N ALA A 603 20.70 11.61 -1.47
CA ALA A 603 22.06 11.87 -1.93
C ALA A 603 22.50 10.77 -2.89
N THR A 604 23.25 11.17 -3.90
CA THR A 604 23.96 10.26 -4.80
C THR A 604 25.39 10.75 -4.95
N PHE A 605 26.32 9.84 -4.72
CA PHE A 605 27.73 10.04 -5.10
C PHE A 605 28.07 9.01 -6.14
N GLU A 606 28.62 9.42 -7.26
CA GLU A 606 29.00 8.53 -8.34
C GLU A 606 30.39 8.87 -8.86
N TRP A 607 31.22 7.87 -8.95
CA TRP A 607 32.49 7.89 -9.68
C TRP A 607 32.36 7.01 -10.91
N ARG A 608 32.86 7.48 -12.06
CA ARG A 608 32.96 6.73 -13.31
C ARG A 608 34.34 6.90 -13.87
N GLY A 609 34.97 5.78 -14.21
CA GLY A 609 36.27 5.72 -14.91
C GLY A 609 36.09 5.11 -16.28
N LEU A 610 36.48 5.83 -17.33
CA LEU A 610 36.55 5.32 -18.69
C LEU A 610 37.85 4.54 -18.83
N VAL A 611 37.76 3.21 -19.02
CA VAL A 611 38.94 2.29 -19.01
C VAL A 611 39.51 2.09 -20.41
N ALA A 612 38.68 2.08 -21.45
CA ALA A 612 39.09 1.95 -22.85
C ALA A 612 38.04 2.55 -23.79
N GLY A 613 38.49 3.26 -24.77
CA GLY A 613 37.68 3.79 -25.87
C GLY A 613 38.27 3.45 -27.23
N SER A 614 37.49 3.47 -28.29
CA SER A 614 37.94 3.14 -29.64
C SER A 614 38.19 4.39 -30.41
N SER A 615 38.58 5.16 -30.70
CA SER A 615 38.85 6.37 -31.55
C SER A 615 39.60 7.46 -30.80
N PHE A 616 39.60 7.37 -29.48
CA PHE A 616 40.31 8.33 -28.67
C PHE A 616 41.04 7.55 -27.58
N ASP A 617 42.33 7.55 -27.54
CA ASP A 617 43.20 7.02 -26.46
C ASP A 617 43.02 7.88 -25.18
N ARG A 618 41.74 8.13 -24.78
CA ARG A 618 41.43 9.08 -23.74
C ARG A 618 40.72 8.39 -22.60
N VAL A 619 41.40 8.35 -21.48
CA VAL A 619 40.85 7.90 -20.20
C VAL A 619 40.35 9.13 -19.47
N SER A 620 39.06 9.17 -19.14
CA SER A 620 38.50 10.26 -18.35
C SER A 620 37.76 9.71 -17.14
N ASP A 621 38.14 10.20 -15.97
CA ASP A 621 37.43 9.94 -14.73
C ASP A 621 36.48 11.08 -14.42
N SER A 622 35.29 10.76 -13.98
CA SER A 622 34.30 11.74 -13.53
C SER A 622 33.81 11.45 -12.12
N VAL A 623 33.55 12.50 -11.39
CA VAL A 623 32.85 12.45 -10.09
C VAL A 623 31.62 13.31 -10.18
N ASN A 624 30.49 12.79 -9.69
CA ASN A 624 29.23 13.51 -9.62
C ASN A 624 28.61 13.36 -8.24
N ILE A 625 28.09 14.45 -7.69
CA ILE A 625 27.39 14.49 -6.41
C ILE A 625 26.05 15.20 -6.63
N ASP A 626 24.99 14.60 -6.14
CA ASP A 626 23.67 15.20 -6.00
C ASP A 626 23.21 15.05 -4.56
N TRP A 627 22.74 16.12 -3.94
CA TRP A 627 22.30 16.13 -2.56
C TRP A 627 21.13 17.07 -2.37
N ARG A 628 20.07 16.59 -1.71
CA ARG A 628 18.91 17.41 -1.35
C ARG A 628 18.38 17.05 0.03
N VAL A 629 17.88 18.07 0.73
CA VAL A 629 17.21 17.93 2.01
C VAL A 629 15.90 18.71 2.00
N VAL A 630 14.89 18.15 2.64
CA VAL A 630 13.52 18.65 2.60
C VAL A 630 13.00 18.83 4.02
N ARG A 631 12.37 19.98 4.26
CA ARG A 631 11.73 20.28 5.52
C ARG A 631 10.40 21.00 5.31
N SER A 632 9.38 20.57 6.06
CA SER A 632 8.04 21.17 6.00
C SER A 632 7.57 21.64 7.37
N TRP A 633 6.75 22.69 7.36
CA TRP A 633 6.02 23.21 8.52
C TRP A 633 4.62 23.63 8.10
N GLY A 634 3.62 23.00 8.68
CA GLY A 634 2.23 23.15 8.25
C GLY A 634 2.04 22.80 6.77
N LYS A 635 1.57 23.74 5.97
CA LYS A 635 1.37 23.59 4.51
C LYS A 635 2.61 23.94 3.69
N ASN A 636 3.66 24.46 4.31
CA ASN A 636 4.84 25.00 3.64
C ASN A 636 5.97 23.96 3.60
N THR A 637 6.78 23.99 2.53
CA THR A 637 7.93 23.10 2.36
C THR A 637 9.10 23.92 1.77
N ALA A 638 10.29 23.69 2.32
CA ALA A 638 11.54 24.18 1.74
C ALA A 638 12.43 23.00 1.36
N ILE A 639 13.12 23.12 0.22
CA ILE A 639 14.11 22.15 -0.26
C ILE A 639 15.40 22.90 -0.52
N ALA A 640 16.49 22.46 0.10
CA ALA A 640 17.84 22.80 -0.31
C ALA A 640 18.39 21.65 -1.16
N TRP A 641 18.87 21.97 -2.36
CA TRP A 641 19.34 20.98 -3.33
C TRP A 641 20.62 21.49 -3.98
N ALA A 642 21.67 20.69 -3.98
CA ALA A 642 22.96 21.00 -4.60
C ALA A 642 23.43 19.82 -5.45
N SER A 643 23.96 20.13 -6.63
CA SER A 643 24.57 19.14 -7.51
C SER A 643 25.89 19.69 -8.05
N ALA A 644 26.91 18.86 -8.15
CA ALA A 644 28.21 19.23 -8.72
C ALA A 644 28.84 18.01 -9.39
N GLY A 645 29.56 18.26 -10.48
CA GLY A 645 30.33 17.22 -11.17
C GLY A 645 31.59 17.79 -11.81
N THR A 646 32.60 16.93 -11.92
CA THR A 646 33.89 17.30 -12.49
C THR A 646 34.51 16.13 -13.22
N LEU A 647 35.07 16.36 -14.37
CA LEU A 647 36.02 15.46 -15.01
C LEU A 647 37.41 15.68 -14.39
N LEU A 648 38.04 14.59 -13.93
CA LEU A 648 39.36 14.68 -13.30
C LEU A 648 40.46 14.96 -14.31
N ASN A 649 40.33 14.48 -15.55
CA ASN A 649 41.27 14.65 -16.67
C ASN A 649 40.56 15.32 -17.84
N ALA A 650 40.13 16.60 -17.67
CA ALA A 650 39.29 17.31 -18.63
C ALA A 650 40.00 17.69 -19.94
N GLU A 651 41.32 17.91 -19.92
CA GLU A 651 42.08 18.38 -21.09
C GLU A 651 42.00 17.45 -22.32
N ASN A 652 41.72 16.16 -22.08
CA ASN A 652 41.64 15.14 -23.10
C ASN A 652 40.28 14.42 -23.13
N ALA A 653 39.29 14.93 -22.42
CA ALA A 653 38.00 14.25 -22.28
C ALA A 653 37.13 14.42 -23.52
N ASP A 654 36.34 13.42 -23.81
CA ASP A 654 35.31 13.43 -24.83
C ASP A 654 34.15 14.33 -24.37
N GLU A 655 33.67 15.25 -25.20
CA GLU A 655 32.53 16.14 -24.90
C GLU A 655 31.26 15.39 -24.51
N ARG A 656 31.10 14.13 -24.94
CA ARG A 656 30.02 13.24 -24.53
C ARG A 656 30.02 12.90 -23.03
N SER A 657 31.16 13.11 -22.35
CA SER A 657 31.32 12.96 -20.90
C SER A 657 31.01 14.25 -20.15
N PHE A 658 30.74 15.36 -20.84
CA PHE A 658 30.45 16.64 -20.23
C PHE A 658 29.08 16.67 -19.58
N PHE A 659 28.92 17.56 -18.64
CA PHE A 659 27.72 17.71 -17.86
C PHE A 659 26.81 18.79 -18.45
N PRO A 660 25.53 18.48 -18.74
CA PRO A 660 24.58 19.47 -19.22
C PRO A 660 23.93 20.23 -18.06
N LEU A 661 23.62 21.52 -18.27
CA LEU A 661 22.74 22.33 -17.42
C LEU A 661 21.78 23.14 -18.33
N GLY A 662 20.73 23.63 -17.73
CA GLY A 662 19.62 24.36 -18.37
C GLY A 662 18.30 23.60 -18.18
N GLY A 663 17.20 24.37 -18.16
CA GLY A 663 15.86 23.82 -18.00
C GLY A 663 15.24 24.02 -16.59
N PHE A 664 13.99 23.65 -16.44
CA PHE A 664 13.24 23.86 -15.21
C PHE A 664 13.95 23.24 -14.00
N LEU A 665 14.16 24.06 -12.95
CA LEU A 665 14.93 23.74 -11.75
C LEU A 665 16.39 23.34 -12.01
N ASN A 666 16.92 23.68 -13.15
CA ASN A 666 18.29 23.39 -13.56
C ASN A 666 18.92 24.59 -14.29
N LEU A 667 18.74 25.79 -13.77
CA LEU A 667 18.84 27.14 -14.36
C LEU A 667 17.60 27.42 -15.23
N SER A 668 16.52 27.74 -14.54
CA SER A 668 15.16 27.80 -15.14
C SER A 668 14.96 28.93 -16.16
N GLY A 669 15.85 29.92 -16.26
CA GLY A 669 15.83 30.93 -17.30
C GLY A 669 16.36 30.44 -18.65
N MET A 670 17.03 29.28 -18.67
CA MET A 670 17.73 28.72 -19.81
C MET A 670 16.96 27.58 -20.46
N SER A 671 17.10 27.36 -21.75
CA SER A 671 16.60 26.16 -22.44
C SER A 671 17.25 24.90 -21.90
N ALA A 672 16.53 23.74 -21.96
CA ALA A 672 17.03 22.46 -21.47
C ALA A 672 18.36 22.09 -22.16
N ASP A 673 19.37 21.69 -21.34
CA ASP A 673 20.69 21.25 -21.77
C ASP A 673 21.47 22.27 -22.64
N SER A 674 21.16 23.57 -22.50
CA SER A 674 21.82 24.64 -23.29
C SER A 674 23.24 24.92 -22.84
N LEU A 675 23.62 24.59 -21.63
CA LEU A 675 24.99 24.73 -21.12
C LEU A 675 25.62 23.35 -20.98
N ILE A 676 26.83 23.18 -21.55
CA ILE A 676 27.56 21.91 -21.49
C ILE A 676 29.01 22.20 -21.11
N GLY A 677 29.54 21.43 -20.14
CA GLY A 677 30.94 21.61 -19.75
C GLY A 677 31.51 20.43 -18.94
N PRO A 678 32.86 20.32 -18.86
CA PRO A 678 33.55 19.29 -18.11
C PRO A 678 33.43 19.44 -16.59
N HIS A 679 33.03 20.62 -16.13
CA HIS A 679 32.79 20.93 -14.72
C HIS A 679 31.48 21.66 -14.57
N TYR A 680 30.68 21.30 -13.56
CA TYR A 680 29.44 22.00 -13.25
C TYR A 680 29.20 22.09 -11.77
N GLY A 681 28.40 23.04 -11.37
CA GLY A 681 27.88 23.15 -10.03
C GLY A 681 26.60 23.97 -10.03
N ILE A 682 25.61 23.55 -9.27
CA ILE A 682 24.37 24.27 -9.11
C ILE A 682 23.82 24.07 -7.69
N ALA A 683 23.40 25.17 -7.07
CA ALA A 683 22.67 25.18 -5.80
C ALA A 683 21.27 25.75 -6.04
N ARG A 684 20.28 25.12 -5.43
CA ARG A 684 18.87 25.45 -5.57
C ARG A 684 18.21 25.58 -4.20
N LEU A 685 17.39 26.59 -4.02
CA LEU A 685 16.51 26.74 -2.88
C LEU A 685 15.08 26.83 -3.39
N LEU A 686 14.28 25.81 -3.11
CA LEU A 686 12.88 25.76 -3.50
C LEU A 686 12.01 26.01 -2.27
N TYR A 687 10.97 26.80 -2.46
CA TYR A 687 9.90 26.94 -1.49
C TYR A 687 8.56 26.72 -2.17
N PHE A 688 7.71 25.90 -1.60
CA PHE A 688 6.34 25.72 -2.07
C PHE A 688 5.35 25.52 -0.93
N ARG A 689 4.11 25.84 -1.23
CA ARG A 689 2.98 25.71 -0.31
C ARG A 689 1.89 24.86 -0.94
N LYS A 690 1.31 23.94 -0.15
CA LYS A 690 0.09 23.25 -0.53
C LYS A 690 -1.06 24.24 -0.48
N VAL A 691 -1.63 24.59 -1.65
CA VAL A 691 -2.65 25.65 -1.79
C VAL A 691 -4.07 25.11 -1.85
N GLY A 692 -4.26 23.83 -2.16
CA GLY A 692 -5.58 23.22 -2.19
C GLY A 692 -5.52 21.70 -2.36
N ASN A 693 -6.72 21.12 -2.31
CA ASN A 693 -6.99 19.75 -2.69
C ASN A 693 -8.03 19.81 -3.81
N GLY A 694 -7.75 19.23 -4.96
CA GLY A 694 -8.61 19.25 -6.14
C GLY A 694 -9.84 18.35 -6.08
N GLY A 695 -10.36 18.04 -4.90
CA GLY A 695 -11.51 17.16 -4.71
C GLY A 695 -11.59 16.62 -3.29
N GLU A 696 -12.66 15.90 -2.97
CA GLU A 696 -12.82 15.12 -1.75
C GLU A 696 -12.67 13.62 -2.05
N GLY A 697 -12.10 12.88 -1.10
CA GLY A 697 -11.95 11.43 -1.19
C GLY A 697 -10.89 10.96 -2.19
N PHE A 698 -11.19 9.94 -2.96
CA PHE A 698 -10.25 9.22 -3.82
C PHE A 698 -9.72 10.02 -5.03
N LEU A 699 -10.41 11.08 -5.43
CA LEU A 699 -10.02 11.99 -6.52
C LEU A 699 -9.31 13.25 -6.02
N ASN A 700 -8.76 13.20 -4.81
CA ASN A 700 -8.02 14.31 -4.24
C ASN A 700 -6.69 14.51 -4.98
N VAL A 701 -6.56 15.60 -5.73
CA VAL A 701 -5.33 16.01 -6.42
C VAL A 701 -4.70 17.16 -5.65
N PRO A 702 -3.65 16.92 -4.84
CA PRO A 702 -2.97 17.98 -4.12
C PRO A 702 -2.40 19.02 -5.08
N MET A 703 -2.57 20.30 -4.75
CA MET A 703 -2.11 21.44 -5.53
C MET A 703 -1.05 22.22 -4.76
N TYR A 704 -0.01 22.63 -5.43
CA TYR A 704 1.13 23.34 -4.87
C TYR A 704 1.46 24.58 -5.70
N ALA A 705 1.89 25.65 -5.07
CA ALA A 705 2.46 26.82 -5.71
C ALA A 705 3.78 27.15 -5.02
N GLY A 706 4.79 27.54 -5.80
CA GLY A 706 6.12 27.75 -5.26
C GLY A 706 7.03 28.60 -6.13
N ILE A 707 8.23 28.81 -5.58
CA ILE A 707 9.33 29.55 -6.21
C ILE A 707 10.62 28.74 -6.08
N SER A 708 11.55 28.94 -7.02
CA SER A 708 12.95 28.51 -6.87
C SER A 708 13.91 29.70 -6.98
N LEU A 709 15.04 29.57 -6.31
CA LEU A 709 16.23 30.38 -6.54
C LEU A 709 17.36 29.42 -6.89
N GLU A 710 18.06 29.70 -7.98
CA GLU A 710 19.04 28.79 -8.56
C GLU A 710 20.32 29.57 -8.86
N VAL A 711 21.46 28.99 -8.48
CA VAL A 711 22.80 29.58 -8.76
C VAL A 711 23.71 28.46 -9.25
N GLY A 712 24.23 28.59 -10.43
CA GLY A 712 25.10 27.56 -11.01
C GLY A 712 25.66 27.94 -12.37
N ASN A 713 26.51 27.10 -12.90
CA ASN A 713 27.05 27.19 -14.26
C ASN A 713 27.76 25.89 -14.68
N THR A 714 28.14 25.79 -15.93
CA THR A 714 29.19 24.90 -16.41
C THR A 714 30.48 25.69 -16.66
N TRP A 715 31.63 25.09 -16.46
CA TRP A 715 32.94 25.74 -16.64
C TRP A 715 33.88 24.84 -17.43
N ALA A 716 34.68 25.45 -18.30
CA ALA A 716 35.71 24.76 -19.06
C ALA A 716 36.93 24.40 -18.18
N LEU A 717 37.30 25.29 -17.25
CA LEU A 717 38.41 25.09 -16.31
C LEU A 717 37.96 25.17 -14.88
N ARG A 718 38.59 24.39 -14.00
CA ARG A 718 38.32 24.42 -12.55
C ARG A 718 38.64 25.77 -11.91
N SER A 719 39.67 26.47 -12.45
CA SER A 719 40.03 27.81 -12.00
C SER A 719 38.90 28.83 -12.12
N ASP A 720 37.99 28.60 -13.07
CA ASP A 720 36.91 29.53 -13.41
C ASP A 720 35.66 29.30 -12.54
N MET A 721 35.66 28.25 -11.70
CA MET A 721 34.57 27.91 -10.79
C MET A 721 34.50 28.92 -9.63
N THR A 722 33.84 30.03 -9.86
CA THR A 722 33.63 31.07 -8.86
C THR A 722 32.15 31.44 -8.74
N LEU A 723 31.74 31.98 -7.59
CA LEU A 723 30.38 32.51 -7.42
C LEU A 723 30.10 33.71 -8.34
N GLY A 724 31.15 34.43 -8.75
CA GLY A 724 31.04 35.56 -9.67
C GLY A 724 30.75 35.16 -11.12
N SER A 725 31.21 33.98 -11.53
CA SER A 725 30.96 33.41 -12.85
C SER A 725 29.69 32.54 -12.91
N ALA A 726 29.01 32.33 -11.77
CA ALA A 726 27.78 31.58 -11.70
C ALA A 726 26.57 32.39 -12.17
N ARG A 727 25.71 31.79 -12.97
CA ARG A 727 24.41 32.35 -13.38
C ARG A 727 23.45 32.29 -12.21
N LYS A 728 22.48 33.21 -12.19
CA LYS A 728 21.48 33.32 -11.10
C LYS A 728 20.10 33.35 -11.76
N ASP A 729 19.34 32.32 -11.47
CA ASP A 729 18.03 32.09 -12.04
C ASP A 729 16.97 32.03 -10.92
N MET A 730 15.74 32.28 -11.31
CA MET A 730 14.57 32.08 -10.46
C MET A 730 13.43 31.50 -11.27
N SER A 731 12.55 30.78 -10.62
CA SER A 731 11.29 30.36 -11.25
C SER A 731 10.09 30.51 -10.33
N LEU A 732 8.93 30.71 -10.94
CA LEU A 732 7.62 30.56 -10.32
C LEU A 732 6.97 29.30 -10.89
N PHE A 733 6.36 28.48 -10.05
CA PHE A 733 5.72 27.26 -10.52
C PHE A 733 4.42 26.94 -9.80
N PHE A 734 3.55 26.25 -10.53
CA PHE A 734 2.36 25.59 -10.03
C PHE A 734 2.45 24.09 -10.30
N GLY A 735 2.14 23.27 -9.32
CA GLY A 735 2.28 21.82 -9.40
C GLY A 735 1.02 21.10 -8.95
N LEU A 736 0.72 19.98 -9.63
CA LEU A 736 -0.37 19.06 -9.32
C LEU A 736 0.20 17.66 -9.11
N ASP A 737 -0.23 16.98 -8.04
CA ASP A 737 0.14 15.59 -7.79
C ASP A 737 -0.96 14.68 -8.34
N THR A 738 -0.84 14.27 -9.60
CA THR A 738 -1.86 13.50 -10.32
C THR A 738 -1.55 12.01 -10.35
N PHE A 739 -2.55 11.19 -10.66
CA PHE A 739 -2.38 9.74 -10.83
C PHE A 739 -1.49 9.34 -12.03
N LEU A 740 -1.28 10.26 -12.98
CA LEU A 740 -0.33 10.09 -14.10
C LEU A 740 1.08 10.57 -13.75
N GLY A 741 1.28 11.04 -12.54
CA GLY A 741 2.51 11.68 -12.06
C GLY A 741 2.34 13.18 -11.85
N PRO A 742 3.38 13.86 -11.38
CA PRO A 742 3.34 15.29 -11.14
C PRO A 742 3.18 16.05 -12.45
N ALA A 743 2.31 17.07 -12.44
CA ALA A 743 2.19 18.04 -13.53
C ALA A 743 2.71 19.38 -13.03
N TRP A 744 3.50 20.08 -13.88
CA TRP A 744 4.14 21.33 -13.54
C TRP A 744 3.88 22.35 -14.65
N LEU A 745 3.52 23.55 -14.24
CA LEU A 745 3.55 24.75 -15.08
C LEU A 745 4.49 25.74 -14.41
N ALA A 746 5.51 26.18 -15.12
CA ALA A 746 6.52 27.07 -14.54
C ALA A 746 6.96 28.15 -15.52
N ALA A 747 7.41 29.27 -14.97
CA ALA A 747 8.08 30.36 -15.69
C ALA A 747 9.43 30.62 -15.02
N GLY A 748 10.50 30.52 -15.79
CA GLY A 748 11.86 30.77 -15.36
C GLY A 748 12.39 32.10 -15.93
N TYR A 749 13.28 32.72 -15.18
CA TYR A 749 13.95 33.97 -15.53
C TYR A 749 15.37 33.97 -14.98
N ASP A 750 16.34 34.46 -15.77
CA ASP A 750 17.72 34.69 -15.35
C ASP A 750 18.07 36.18 -15.24
N THR A 751 19.18 36.50 -14.61
CA THR A 751 19.66 37.89 -14.46
C THR A 751 20.21 38.50 -15.73
N ALA A 752 20.43 37.73 -16.80
CA ALA A 752 20.86 38.21 -18.13
C ALA A 752 19.67 38.57 -19.04
N GLY A 753 18.43 38.31 -18.59
CA GLY A 753 17.20 38.63 -19.32
C GLY A 753 16.59 37.46 -20.10
N HIS A 754 17.17 36.27 -20.02
CA HIS A 754 16.55 35.07 -20.59
C HIS A 754 15.32 34.66 -19.79
N HIS A 755 14.33 34.12 -20.47
CA HIS A 755 13.10 33.61 -19.86
C HIS A 755 12.61 32.40 -20.61
N ALA A 756 12.01 31.45 -19.86
CA ALA A 756 11.45 30.26 -20.43
C ALA A 756 10.16 29.87 -19.69
N LEU A 757 9.24 29.28 -20.43
CA LEU A 757 8.02 28.67 -19.88
C LEU A 757 8.18 27.15 -19.95
N TYR A 758 7.60 26.45 -18.97
CA TYR A 758 7.68 25.00 -18.93
C TYR A 758 6.32 24.40 -18.63
N LEU A 759 5.95 23.40 -19.40
CA LEU A 759 4.88 22.48 -19.09
C LEU A 759 5.48 21.08 -18.98
N SER A 760 5.27 20.41 -17.86
CA SER A 760 5.78 19.06 -17.66
C SER A 760 4.72 18.18 -17.00
N LEU A 761 4.59 16.93 -17.44
CA LEU A 761 3.76 15.89 -16.85
C LEU A 761 4.59 14.61 -16.74
N GLY A 762 4.48 13.93 -15.58
CA GLY A 762 5.11 12.64 -15.38
C GLY A 762 6.63 12.69 -15.22
N HIS A 763 7.20 13.83 -14.87
CA HIS A 763 8.61 13.98 -14.54
C HIS A 763 8.77 14.26 -13.04
N SER A 764 9.56 13.45 -12.35
CA SER A 764 10.05 13.74 -11.00
C SER A 764 11.44 14.36 -11.08
N PHE A 765 11.73 15.26 -10.18
CA PHE A 765 13.04 15.96 -10.10
C PHE A 765 14.21 15.00 -9.89
#